data_b5e5dbad4b44045683ac6fac07733cf7
#
_entry.id   b5e5dbad4b44045683ac6fac07733cf7
#
_cell.length_a   1.000
_cell.length_b   1.000
_cell.length_c   1.000
_cell.angle_alpha   90.00
_cell.angle_beta   90.00
_cell.angle_gamma   90.00
#
_symmetry.space_group_name_H-M   'P 1'
#
loop_
_entity.id
_entity.type
_entity.pdbx_description
1 polymer ?
#
loop_
_entity_poly.entity_id
_entity_poly.type
_entity_poly.pdbx_seq_one_letter_code
_entity_poly.pdbx_strand_id
1 'polypeptide(L)'
;MHKTVSQDRSIFNLICALSILGLCAKIVGMMTEFEQNYLEARRNVVRADFKHLNNMQIEAVMATEGPLLILAGAGSGKTTVLINRIANLLKYGKAGDSDELPADADQEKLSILRRGGEEAQRVAALDPVAPWRILAITFTNKAAGELKERLERMLGESANDIWACTFHSACVRILRRDAEKLGFPSNFTIYDTSDSQSLMKHIIKDMDLDEKTFAPKVMLAEISRVKDAQLTATEYLRQARMSGDLRRIKIGEIYSEYMRRMFAAGAMDFDDLISFTVKLLQEDDEVCGYWQRRFQYVLIDEYQDTNHLQYLLASLLAGGWGNICVVGDDDQSIYKFRGATIENILSFESEYKNCRTIRLEQNYRSTGHILDADNAVIRNNQGRKGKELWTNKDRGEQLKLYVADNEHDEAQYVASQIMGEYGRGANWRDHAVLYRMNAQSNQLEYAFKRNGIPYRIIGGTRFFDRAEVKDVLAYLNVIASPSDDLRLVRIINNPPRGIGARSVELAQQIAAQERLSLFEVVSHADSYPELQRPAIKMRQFAAMIRELHAQAEKLTPDELLDQLLDKTGYLRALEGKNTTEDDARAENVRELKTSIITYMKESGDSSLEGFLADVALYTDLDNYDKEADCVVMMTMHSAKGLEFPTVFIVGMEESIFPGIRAIGEPGEMEEERRLCYVAITRAMYRLHLVCARQRMLFGRTTANRVSRFVDEIPEEDIEKKNIPKGYGFHDRRDELGFASRGPERQQYGLSAPRPKAPTVQASVSFSTGDRVNHKAFGPGCITKMTPMGGDFLIEINFDKTGTKKLMLRAAAQHMSRE
;
A
#
# COMPACT_ATOMS: atom_id res chain seq x y z
N MET A 1 -13.29 36.54 -78.82
CA MET A 1 -13.86 35.41 -78.12
C MET A 1 -12.91 34.20 -78.01
N HIS A 2 -11.62 34.22 -78.35
CA HIS A 2 -10.72 33.03 -78.31
C HIS A 2 -9.64 33.09 -77.23
N LYS A 3 -9.56 34.22 -76.42
CA LYS A 3 -8.59 34.28 -75.29
C LYS A 3 -9.15 33.88 -73.92
N THR A 4 -10.45 33.94 -73.69
CA THR A 4 -11.11 33.65 -72.41
C THR A 4 -11.30 32.15 -72.22
N VAL A 5 -11.47 31.33 -73.24
CA VAL A 5 -11.65 29.88 -73.13
C VAL A 5 -10.37 29.13 -72.79
N SER A 6 -9.18 29.69 -73.08
CA SER A 6 -7.87 29.05 -72.78
C SER A 6 -7.43 29.18 -71.32
N GLN A 7 -7.88 30.29 -70.63
CA GLN A 7 -7.57 30.51 -69.21
C GLN A 7 -8.44 29.61 -68.31
N ASP A 8 -9.72 29.39 -68.64
CA ASP A 8 -10.60 28.52 -67.88
C ASP A 8 -10.22 27.03 -67.98
N ARG A 9 -9.70 26.56 -69.11
CA ARG A 9 -9.16 25.21 -69.27
C ARG A 9 -7.86 25.01 -68.44
N SER A 10 -7.03 26.03 -68.31
CA SER A 10 -5.78 25.96 -67.56
C SER A 10 -6.06 25.88 -66.06
N ILE A 11 -7.05 26.65 -65.56
CA ILE A 11 -7.45 26.63 -64.14
C ILE A 11 -8.18 25.31 -63.80
N PHE A 12 -9.04 24.84 -64.72
CA PHE A 12 -9.73 23.57 -64.51
C PHE A 12 -8.76 22.38 -64.51
N ASN A 13 -7.75 22.36 -65.37
CA ASN A 13 -6.68 21.32 -65.36
C ASN A 13 -5.78 21.43 -64.11
N LEU A 14 -5.54 22.63 -63.59
CA LEU A 14 -4.79 22.82 -62.35
C LEU A 14 -5.58 22.33 -61.12
N ILE A 15 -6.91 22.59 -61.08
CA ILE A 15 -7.80 22.08 -60.04
C ILE A 15 -7.93 20.52 -60.08
N CYS A 16 -8.06 19.95 -61.32
CA CYS A 16 -8.08 18.52 -61.49
C CYS A 16 -6.73 17.89 -61.12
N ALA A 17 -5.61 18.50 -61.48
CA ALA A 17 -4.26 18.02 -61.10
C ALA A 17 -4.03 18.11 -59.59
N LEU A 18 -4.46 19.17 -58.92
CA LEU A 18 -4.39 19.28 -57.46
C LEU A 18 -5.31 18.28 -56.73
N SER A 19 -6.52 18.04 -57.29
CA SER A 19 -7.41 17.00 -56.78
C SER A 19 -6.86 15.57 -56.95
N ILE A 20 -6.22 15.30 -58.08
CA ILE A 20 -5.57 13.99 -58.37
C ILE A 20 -4.32 13.83 -57.54
N LEU A 21 -3.51 14.88 -57.32
CA LEU A 21 -2.39 14.83 -56.37
C LEU A 21 -2.80 14.58 -54.96
N GLY A 22 -3.92 15.25 -54.48
CA GLY A 22 -4.50 14.98 -53.19
C GLY A 22 -5.07 13.56 -53.02
N LEU A 23 -5.68 13.00 -54.09
CA LEU A 23 -6.13 11.60 -54.11
C LEU A 23 -4.96 10.62 -54.12
N CYS A 24 -3.92 10.91 -54.91
CA CYS A 24 -2.70 10.10 -54.95
C CYS A 24 -1.94 10.13 -53.62
N ALA A 25 -1.90 11.28 -52.93
CA ALA A 25 -1.27 11.39 -51.60
C ALA A 25 -2.02 10.55 -50.55
N LYS A 26 -3.37 10.50 -50.61
CA LYS A 26 -4.18 9.62 -49.75
C LYS A 26 -3.98 8.13 -50.07
N ILE A 27 -3.74 7.78 -51.32
CA ILE A 27 -3.46 6.39 -51.75
C ILE A 27 -2.06 5.95 -51.31
N VAL A 28 -1.09 6.90 -51.22
CA VAL A 28 0.28 6.63 -50.79
C VAL A 28 0.49 6.82 -49.29
N GLY A 29 -0.53 7.24 -48.53
CA GLY A 29 -0.44 7.49 -47.07
C GLY A 29 0.43 8.70 -46.68
N MET A 30 0.71 9.60 -47.63
CA MET A 30 1.42 10.86 -47.37
C MET A 30 0.41 11.98 -47.00
N MET A 31 0.61 12.63 -45.87
CA MET A 31 -0.16 13.80 -45.47
C MET A 31 0.13 14.98 -46.40
N THR A 32 -0.91 15.74 -46.73
CA THR A 32 -0.76 17.00 -47.49
C THR A 32 -0.09 18.07 -46.62
N GLU A 33 0.54 19.06 -47.25
CA GLU A 33 1.12 20.21 -46.54
C GLU A 33 0.11 20.92 -45.63
N PHE A 34 -1.16 21.03 -46.07
CA PHE A 34 -2.24 21.56 -45.24
C PHE A 34 -2.48 20.71 -43.97
N GLU A 35 -2.59 19.41 -44.11
CA GLU A 35 -2.80 18.49 -43.00
C GLU A 35 -1.66 18.58 -41.99
N GLN A 36 -0.42 18.61 -42.45
CA GLN A 36 0.77 18.73 -41.57
C GLN A 36 0.74 20.07 -40.81
N ASN A 37 0.50 21.18 -41.51
CA ASN A 37 0.42 22.51 -40.89
C ASN A 37 -0.73 22.63 -39.87
N TYR A 38 -1.87 21.98 -40.14
CA TYR A 38 -3.02 22.01 -39.23
C TYR A 38 -2.72 21.23 -37.96
N LEU A 39 -2.14 20.00 -38.09
CA LEU A 39 -1.77 19.17 -36.95
C LEU A 39 -0.69 19.83 -36.09
N GLU A 40 0.32 20.46 -36.70
CA GLU A 40 1.35 21.19 -35.98
C GLU A 40 0.77 22.40 -35.21
N ALA A 41 -0.08 23.19 -35.85
CA ALA A 41 -0.71 24.34 -35.24
C ALA A 41 -1.63 23.93 -34.08
N ARG A 42 -2.40 22.81 -34.23
CA ARG A 42 -3.24 22.21 -33.17
C ARG A 42 -2.41 21.77 -31.99
N ARG A 43 -1.35 20.99 -32.24
CA ARG A 43 -0.46 20.50 -31.18
C ARG A 43 0.23 21.66 -30.45
N ASN A 44 0.60 22.72 -31.15
CA ASN A 44 1.20 23.90 -30.53
C ASN A 44 0.21 24.63 -29.60
N VAL A 45 -1.08 24.73 -29.97
CA VAL A 45 -2.12 25.30 -29.09
C VAL A 45 -2.26 24.44 -27.83
N VAL A 46 -2.36 23.12 -27.95
CA VAL A 46 -2.47 22.23 -26.78
C VAL A 46 -1.22 22.33 -25.90
N ARG A 47 -0.01 22.30 -26.48
CA ARG A 47 1.26 22.45 -25.74
C ARG A 47 1.37 23.76 -24.98
N ALA A 48 0.83 24.85 -25.53
CA ALA A 48 0.90 26.18 -24.92
C ALA A 48 0.16 26.24 -23.56
N ASP A 49 -0.89 25.44 -23.36
CA ASP A 49 -1.61 25.35 -22.08
C ASP A 49 -0.76 24.70 -20.97
N PHE A 50 0.16 23.81 -21.35
CA PHE A 50 1.00 23.03 -20.44
C PHE A 50 2.45 23.53 -20.37
N LYS A 51 2.73 24.76 -20.84
CA LYS A 51 4.09 25.36 -20.85
C LYS A 51 4.78 25.46 -19.49
N HIS A 52 4.02 25.31 -18.38
CA HIS A 52 4.55 25.30 -17.02
C HIS A 52 5.20 23.95 -16.65
N LEU A 53 5.02 22.93 -17.47
CA LEU A 53 5.63 21.60 -17.32
C LEU A 53 6.95 21.52 -18.11
N ASN A 54 7.83 20.58 -17.72
CA ASN A 54 9.02 20.29 -18.53
C ASN A 54 8.66 19.46 -19.79
N ASN A 55 9.62 19.32 -20.70
CA ASN A 55 9.37 18.67 -21.99
C ASN A 55 8.86 17.23 -21.86
N MET A 56 9.44 16.41 -20.94
CA MET A 56 9.02 15.03 -20.73
C MET A 56 7.64 14.94 -20.09
N GLN A 57 7.32 15.85 -19.18
CA GLN A 57 5.98 15.96 -18.59
C GLN A 57 4.94 16.38 -19.64
N ILE A 58 5.27 17.33 -20.51
CA ILE A 58 4.40 17.72 -21.65
C ILE A 58 4.18 16.53 -22.58
N GLU A 59 5.23 15.78 -22.89
CA GLU A 59 5.13 14.58 -23.73
C GLU A 59 4.17 13.55 -23.12
N ALA A 60 4.25 13.31 -21.81
CA ALA A 60 3.37 12.40 -21.09
C ALA A 60 1.91 12.89 -21.04
N VAL A 61 1.70 14.21 -20.96
CA VAL A 61 0.36 14.82 -21.00
C VAL A 61 -0.25 14.73 -22.40
N MET A 62 0.57 14.91 -23.44
CA MET A 62 0.14 14.91 -24.85
C MET A 62 -0.15 13.52 -25.40
N ALA A 63 0.47 12.46 -24.88
CA ALA A 63 0.29 11.06 -25.33
C ALA A 63 -1.08 10.53 -24.85
N THR A 64 -2.16 10.72 -25.60
CA THR A 64 -3.52 10.47 -25.14
C THR A 64 -4.01 9.05 -25.38
N GLU A 65 -3.70 8.44 -26.51
CA GLU A 65 -4.24 7.14 -26.94
C GLU A 65 -3.28 5.99 -26.70
N GLY A 66 -3.85 4.81 -26.41
CA GLY A 66 -3.12 3.57 -26.24
C GLY A 66 -2.45 3.39 -24.88
N PRO A 67 -1.72 2.28 -24.69
CA PRO A 67 -1.02 1.99 -23.45
C PRO A 67 0.16 2.93 -23.24
N LEU A 68 0.23 3.54 -22.05
CA LEU A 68 1.30 4.46 -21.67
C LEU A 68 1.89 4.07 -20.31
N LEU A 69 3.21 3.88 -20.27
CA LEU A 69 3.99 3.71 -19.05
C LEU A 69 4.76 4.99 -18.74
N ILE A 70 4.53 5.60 -17.60
CA ILE A 70 5.28 6.75 -17.10
C ILE A 70 6.17 6.28 -15.95
N LEU A 71 7.46 6.08 -16.22
CA LEU A 71 8.47 5.76 -15.23
C LEU A 71 8.95 7.06 -14.59
N ALA A 72 8.50 7.33 -13.38
CA ALA A 72 8.67 8.63 -12.76
C ALA A 72 9.36 8.49 -11.40
N GLY A 73 10.60 8.97 -11.28
CA GLY A 73 11.33 8.92 -10.03
C GLY A 73 10.72 9.75 -8.89
N ALA A 74 11.28 9.62 -7.69
CA ALA A 74 10.85 10.40 -6.54
C ALA A 74 10.92 11.91 -6.84
N GLY A 75 9.89 12.67 -6.44
CA GLY A 75 9.86 14.12 -6.62
C GLY A 75 9.85 14.64 -8.06
N SER A 76 9.59 13.79 -9.07
CA SER A 76 9.55 14.17 -10.50
C SER A 76 8.22 14.75 -10.97
N GLY A 77 7.22 14.88 -10.08
CA GLY A 77 5.92 15.44 -10.40
C GLY A 77 4.92 14.43 -10.99
N LYS A 78 4.96 13.15 -10.59
CA LYS A 78 4.01 12.09 -10.99
C LYS A 78 2.56 12.57 -11.00
N THR A 79 2.08 12.99 -9.84
CA THR A 79 0.69 13.46 -9.65
C THR A 79 0.39 14.72 -10.50
N THR A 80 1.37 15.60 -10.68
CA THR A 80 1.21 16.79 -11.54
C THR A 80 0.96 16.37 -12.99
N VAL A 81 1.71 15.42 -13.51
CA VAL A 81 1.52 14.90 -14.87
C VAL A 81 0.16 14.23 -15.00
N LEU A 82 -0.24 13.41 -14.01
CA LEU A 82 -1.54 12.73 -14.03
C LEU A 82 -2.71 13.72 -14.08
N ILE A 83 -2.68 14.77 -13.25
CA ILE A 83 -3.71 15.82 -13.22
C ILE A 83 -3.77 16.58 -14.54
N ASN A 84 -2.62 17.03 -15.07
CA ASN A 84 -2.57 17.75 -16.33
C ASN A 84 -2.98 16.85 -17.53
N ARG A 85 -2.69 15.54 -17.47
CA ARG A 85 -3.17 14.58 -18.48
C ARG A 85 -4.71 14.46 -18.46
N ILE A 86 -5.31 14.35 -17.27
CA ILE A 86 -6.77 14.34 -17.12
C ILE A 86 -7.35 15.66 -17.66
N ALA A 87 -6.76 16.79 -17.30
CA ALA A 87 -7.20 18.10 -17.81
C ALA A 87 -7.10 18.18 -19.35
N ASN A 88 -6.02 17.65 -19.94
CA ASN A 88 -5.86 17.56 -21.38
C ASN A 88 -6.98 16.72 -22.04
N LEU A 89 -7.27 15.53 -21.50
CA LEU A 89 -8.33 14.65 -22.00
C LEU A 89 -9.71 15.31 -21.97
N LEU A 90 -10.04 16.01 -20.89
CA LEU A 90 -11.32 16.70 -20.75
C LEU A 90 -11.45 17.93 -21.65
N LYS A 91 -10.36 18.67 -21.82
CA LYS A 91 -10.38 19.92 -22.59
C LYS A 91 -10.17 19.70 -24.09
N TYR A 92 -9.26 18.82 -24.45
CA TYR A 92 -8.80 18.65 -25.82
C TYR A 92 -9.03 17.24 -26.41
N GLY A 93 -9.42 16.26 -25.57
CA GLY A 93 -9.59 14.87 -25.98
C GLY A 93 -8.29 14.27 -26.51
N LYS A 94 -8.35 13.67 -27.71
CA LYS A 94 -7.20 13.06 -28.40
C LYS A 94 -6.38 14.02 -29.26
N ALA A 95 -6.59 15.34 -29.15
CA ALA A 95 -5.94 16.35 -29.99
C ALA A 95 -4.42 16.41 -29.86
N GLY A 96 -3.87 15.94 -28.72
CA GLY A 96 -2.44 16.06 -28.38
C GLY A 96 -1.50 15.29 -29.31
N ASP A 97 -1.85 14.08 -29.66
CA ASP A 97 -1.02 13.14 -30.46
C ASP A 97 -1.75 12.48 -31.64
N SER A 98 -3.04 12.63 -31.76
CA SER A 98 -3.81 12.11 -32.90
C SER A 98 -3.42 12.79 -34.22
N ASP A 99 -3.36 11.99 -35.31
CA ASP A 99 -3.18 12.49 -36.67
C ASP A 99 -4.52 12.69 -37.40
N GLU A 100 -5.65 12.49 -36.72
CA GLU A 100 -6.98 12.74 -37.27
C GLU A 100 -7.24 14.25 -37.41
N LEU A 101 -7.79 14.65 -38.55
CA LEU A 101 -8.31 16.01 -38.77
C LEU A 101 -9.83 16.02 -38.55
N PRO A 102 -10.35 17.08 -37.90
CA PRO A 102 -11.80 17.30 -37.92
C PRO A 102 -12.36 17.34 -39.37
N ALA A 103 -13.56 16.82 -39.58
CA ALA A 103 -14.19 16.78 -40.90
C ALA A 103 -14.39 18.18 -41.50
N ASP A 104 -14.40 19.19 -40.67
CA ASP A 104 -14.58 20.59 -41.00
C ASP A 104 -13.28 21.43 -40.92
N ALA A 105 -12.10 20.73 -40.98
CA ALA A 105 -10.82 21.40 -40.99
C ALA A 105 -10.63 22.22 -42.28
N ASP A 106 -10.38 23.52 -42.16
CA ASP A 106 -10.20 24.44 -43.26
C ASP A 106 -9.10 25.49 -42.97
N GLN A 107 -8.87 26.38 -43.93
CA GLN A 107 -7.86 27.45 -43.82
C GLN A 107 -8.22 28.50 -42.76
N GLU A 108 -9.50 28.73 -42.51
CA GLU A 108 -9.97 29.68 -41.48
C GLU A 108 -9.61 29.14 -40.11
N LYS A 109 -9.94 27.84 -39.79
CA LYS A 109 -9.55 27.18 -38.56
C LYS A 109 -8.05 27.10 -38.37
N LEU A 110 -7.28 26.82 -39.43
CA LEU A 110 -5.82 26.88 -39.37
C LEU A 110 -5.33 28.27 -38.97
N SER A 111 -5.95 29.33 -39.50
CA SER A 111 -5.59 30.69 -39.12
C SER A 111 -5.92 31.02 -37.66
N ILE A 112 -7.06 30.52 -37.14
CA ILE A 112 -7.43 30.62 -35.74
C ILE A 112 -6.41 29.89 -34.86
N LEU A 113 -6.05 28.65 -35.18
CA LEU A 113 -5.06 27.88 -34.45
C LEU A 113 -3.71 28.59 -34.36
N ARG A 114 -3.25 29.20 -35.47
CA ARG A 114 -2.01 29.98 -35.51
C ARG A 114 -2.06 31.27 -34.70
N ARG A 115 -3.24 31.88 -34.57
CA ARG A 115 -3.45 33.09 -33.78
C ARG A 115 -3.38 32.83 -32.27
N GLY A 116 -3.79 31.64 -31.84
CA GLY A 116 -3.89 31.28 -30.42
C GLY A 116 -5.10 31.92 -29.72
N GLY A 117 -5.13 31.79 -28.38
CA GLY A 117 -6.22 32.32 -27.55
C GLY A 117 -7.35 31.29 -27.33
N GLU A 118 -8.43 31.72 -26.64
CA GLU A 118 -9.55 30.86 -26.27
C GLU A 118 -10.28 30.19 -27.45
N GLU A 119 -10.41 30.94 -28.56
CA GLU A 119 -11.02 30.39 -29.76
C GLU A 119 -10.17 29.28 -30.37
N ALA A 120 -8.84 29.47 -30.42
CA ALA A 120 -7.93 28.43 -30.88
C ALA A 120 -7.97 27.18 -29.99
N GLN A 121 -8.14 27.30 -28.67
CA GLN A 121 -8.31 26.19 -27.75
C GLN A 121 -9.55 25.36 -28.08
N ARG A 122 -10.70 26.03 -28.40
CA ARG A 122 -11.92 25.31 -28.80
C ARG A 122 -11.77 24.61 -30.14
N VAL A 123 -11.12 25.28 -31.12
CA VAL A 123 -10.87 24.69 -32.44
C VAL A 123 -9.85 23.53 -32.36
N ALA A 124 -8.91 23.56 -31.41
CA ALA A 124 -7.92 22.52 -31.21
C ALA A 124 -8.50 21.22 -30.63
N ALA A 125 -9.64 21.29 -29.95
CA ALA A 125 -10.24 20.13 -29.32
C ALA A 125 -10.67 19.06 -30.35
N LEU A 126 -10.39 17.78 -30.04
CA LEU A 126 -10.79 16.63 -30.84
C LEU A 126 -11.31 15.54 -29.91
N ASP A 127 -12.61 15.29 -29.96
CA ASP A 127 -13.31 14.33 -29.11
C ASP A 127 -13.03 14.52 -27.59
N PRO A 128 -13.33 15.68 -26.98
CA PRO A 128 -13.19 15.87 -25.54
C PRO A 128 -13.92 14.82 -24.75
N VAL A 129 -13.27 14.32 -23.69
CA VAL A 129 -13.77 13.18 -22.91
C VAL A 129 -14.74 13.67 -21.82
N ALA A 130 -15.88 13.00 -21.67
CA ALA A 130 -16.76 13.28 -20.55
C ALA A 130 -16.12 12.82 -19.22
N PRO A 131 -16.20 13.61 -18.11
CA PRO A 131 -15.53 13.31 -16.85
C PRO A 131 -15.82 11.90 -16.31
N TRP A 132 -17.06 11.43 -16.37
CA TRP A 132 -17.49 10.12 -15.91
C TRP A 132 -16.90 8.94 -16.72
N ARG A 133 -16.20 9.20 -17.82
CA ARG A 133 -15.48 8.20 -18.64
C ARG A 133 -14.02 8.00 -18.19
N ILE A 134 -13.58 8.71 -17.17
CA ILE A 134 -12.22 8.62 -16.65
C ILE A 134 -12.24 7.91 -15.31
N LEU A 135 -11.44 6.83 -15.21
CA LEU A 135 -11.12 6.14 -13.97
C LEU A 135 -9.68 6.44 -13.61
N ALA A 136 -9.45 7.12 -12.49
CA ALA A 136 -8.13 7.43 -11.94
C ALA A 136 -7.97 6.74 -10.59
N ILE A 137 -7.09 5.74 -10.55
CA ILE A 137 -6.87 4.91 -9.36
C ILE A 137 -5.58 5.35 -8.66
N THR A 138 -5.67 5.51 -7.33
CA THR A 138 -4.53 5.76 -6.45
C THR A 138 -4.46 4.69 -5.35
N PHE A 139 -3.38 4.68 -4.55
CA PHE A 139 -3.18 3.63 -3.55
C PHE A 139 -3.84 3.94 -2.19
N THR A 140 -4.04 5.23 -1.85
CA THR A 140 -4.62 5.66 -0.57
C THR A 140 -5.78 6.62 -0.79
N ASN A 141 -6.73 6.65 0.15
CA ASN A 141 -7.85 7.59 0.10
C ASN A 141 -7.37 9.05 0.16
N LYS A 142 -6.31 9.32 0.93
CA LYS A 142 -5.67 10.63 0.95
C LYS A 142 -5.17 11.08 -0.43
N ALA A 143 -4.46 10.19 -1.15
CA ALA A 143 -4.00 10.51 -2.50
C ALA A 143 -5.17 10.72 -3.46
N ALA A 144 -6.27 9.95 -3.32
CA ALA A 144 -7.50 10.14 -4.08
C ALA A 144 -8.17 11.49 -3.76
N GLY A 145 -8.23 11.87 -2.49
CA GLY A 145 -8.72 13.18 -2.03
C GLY A 145 -7.88 14.33 -2.58
N GLU A 146 -6.55 14.27 -2.42
CA GLU A 146 -5.64 15.28 -2.98
C GLU A 146 -5.75 15.39 -4.52
N LEU A 147 -5.96 14.26 -5.20
CA LEU A 147 -6.19 14.26 -6.65
C LEU A 147 -7.49 14.97 -7.01
N LYS A 148 -8.60 14.67 -6.31
CA LYS A 148 -9.89 15.33 -6.51
C LYS A 148 -9.81 16.84 -6.27
N GLU A 149 -9.27 17.27 -5.14
CA GLU A 149 -9.13 18.70 -4.82
C GLU A 149 -8.32 19.47 -5.86
N ARG A 150 -7.25 18.87 -6.39
CA ARG A 150 -6.42 19.51 -7.42
C ARG A 150 -7.14 19.55 -8.76
N LEU A 151 -7.89 18.51 -9.11
CA LEU A 151 -8.73 18.47 -10.31
C LEU A 151 -9.87 19.51 -10.20
N GLU A 152 -10.53 19.62 -9.06
CA GLU A 152 -11.59 20.59 -8.82
C GLU A 152 -11.08 22.05 -8.91
N ARG A 153 -9.90 22.33 -8.34
CA ARG A 153 -9.25 23.65 -8.48
C ARG A 153 -8.92 24.00 -9.92
N MET A 154 -8.63 23.01 -10.77
CA MET A 154 -8.25 23.23 -12.18
C MET A 154 -9.44 23.25 -13.13
N LEU A 155 -10.47 22.43 -12.87
CA LEU A 155 -11.56 22.12 -13.81
C LEU A 155 -12.93 22.53 -13.30
N GLY A 156 -13.04 22.96 -12.03
CA GLY A 156 -14.31 23.31 -11.38
C GLY A 156 -15.17 22.09 -11.07
N GLU A 157 -16.47 22.29 -10.91
CA GLU A 157 -17.44 21.26 -10.50
C GLU A 157 -17.50 20.03 -11.42
N SER A 158 -17.13 20.16 -12.68
CA SER A 158 -17.08 19.03 -13.62
C SER A 158 -16.10 17.91 -13.20
N ALA A 159 -15.13 18.22 -12.33
CA ALA A 159 -14.19 17.23 -11.81
C ALA A 159 -14.84 16.19 -10.88
N ASN A 160 -16.01 16.49 -10.30
CA ASN A 160 -16.70 15.61 -9.34
C ASN A 160 -17.21 14.31 -9.97
N ASP A 161 -17.46 14.29 -11.27
CA ASP A 161 -17.90 13.11 -12.01
C ASP A 161 -16.75 12.14 -12.37
N ILE A 162 -15.49 12.56 -12.17
CA ILE A 162 -14.32 11.70 -12.40
C ILE A 162 -14.25 10.64 -11.30
N TRP A 163 -14.05 9.37 -11.68
CA TRP A 163 -13.80 8.33 -10.69
C TRP A 163 -12.35 8.36 -10.22
N ALA A 164 -12.03 9.32 -9.33
CA ALA A 164 -10.75 9.38 -8.62
C ALA A 164 -10.90 8.66 -7.27
N CYS A 165 -10.34 7.44 -7.14
CA CYS A 165 -10.56 6.57 -5.98
C CYS A 165 -9.44 5.54 -5.82
N THR A 166 -9.49 4.72 -4.74
CA THR A 166 -8.61 3.57 -4.57
C THR A 166 -9.15 2.34 -5.32
N PHE A 167 -8.31 1.29 -5.51
CA PHE A 167 -8.76 0.01 -6.07
C PHE A 167 -9.97 -0.54 -5.32
N HIS A 168 -9.90 -0.57 -3.98
CA HIS A 168 -11.00 -1.09 -3.16
C HIS A 168 -12.27 -0.26 -3.30
N SER A 169 -12.16 1.07 -3.31
CA SER A 169 -13.32 1.95 -3.51
C SER A 169 -13.97 1.75 -4.87
N ALA A 170 -13.18 1.53 -5.93
CA ALA A 170 -13.72 1.21 -7.26
C ALA A 170 -14.45 -0.14 -7.23
N CYS A 171 -13.85 -1.18 -6.62
CA CYS A 171 -14.46 -2.49 -6.44
C CYS A 171 -15.77 -2.42 -5.67
N VAL A 172 -15.81 -1.70 -4.54
CA VAL A 172 -17.03 -1.51 -3.76
C VAL A 172 -18.15 -0.92 -4.63
N ARG A 173 -17.87 0.13 -5.40
CA ARG A 173 -18.88 0.74 -6.27
C ARG A 173 -19.37 -0.21 -7.37
N ILE A 174 -18.48 -1.01 -7.97
CA ILE A 174 -18.82 -2.03 -8.96
C ILE A 174 -19.69 -3.10 -8.31
N LEU A 175 -19.27 -3.65 -7.18
CA LEU A 175 -19.98 -4.72 -6.47
C LEU A 175 -21.32 -4.24 -5.88
N ARG A 176 -21.45 -3.00 -5.39
CA ARG A 176 -22.76 -2.46 -4.95
C ARG A 176 -23.82 -2.51 -6.04
N ARG A 177 -23.41 -2.41 -7.31
CA ARG A 177 -24.31 -2.53 -8.44
C ARG A 177 -24.58 -3.98 -8.84
N ASP A 178 -23.56 -4.84 -8.85
CA ASP A 178 -23.61 -6.12 -9.55
C ASP A 178 -23.38 -7.36 -8.64
N ALA A 179 -23.22 -7.19 -7.29
CA ALA A 179 -22.90 -8.29 -6.36
C ALA A 179 -23.97 -9.40 -6.33
N GLU A 180 -25.23 -9.09 -6.67
CA GLU A 180 -26.31 -10.08 -6.74
C GLU A 180 -26.03 -11.21 -7.74
N LYS A 181 -25.28 -10.93 -8.81
CA LYS A 181 -24.83 -11.95 -9.77
C LYS A 181 -23.83 -12.95 -9.16
N LEU A 182 -23.17 -12.57 -8.06
CA LEU A 182 -22.30 -13.44 -7.26
C LEU A 182 -23.02 -14.08 -6.05
N GLY A 183 -24.30 -13.76 -5.85
CA GLY A 183 -25.11 -14.25 -4.75
C GLY A 183 -24.96 -13.45 -3.44
N PHE A 184 -24.28 -12.29 -3.46
CA PHE A 184 -24.22 -11.38 -2.33
C PHE A 184 -25.30 -10.30 -2.42
N PRO A 185 -25.83 -9.81 -1.29
CA PRO A 185 -26.71 -8.65 -1.30
C PRO A 185 -25.95 -7.40 -1.72
N SER A 186 -26.63 -6.43 -2.34
CA SER A 186 -26.02 -5.16 -2.74
C SER A 186 -25.52 -4.34 -1.52
N ASN A 187 -26.13 -4.52 -0.35
CA ASN A 187 -25.74 -3.91 0.93
C ASN A 187 -24.78 -4.77 1.75
N PHE A 188 -23.94 -5.60 1.12
CA PHE A 188 -22.97 -6.45 1.80
C PHE A 188 -22.10 -5.63 2.79
N THR A 189 -21.70 -6.28 3.88
CA THR A 189 -20.81 -5.69 4.89
C THR A 189 -19.35 -5.88 4.53
N ILE A 190 -18.50 -4.88 4.82
CA ILE A 190 -17.05 -4.99 4.64
C ILE A 190 -16.41 -5.31 6.00
N TYR A 191 -15.72 -6.45 6.08
CA TYR A 191 -14.98 -6.87 7.27
C TYR A 191 -13.55 -6.31 7.23
N ASP A 192 -13.18 -5.61 8.32
CA ASP A 192 -11.80 -5.17 8.49
C ASP A 192 -10.90 -6.32 8.97
N THR A 193 -9.61 -6.02 9.14
CA THR A 193 -8.62 -7.01 9.60
C THR A 193 -8.97 -7.57 10.99
N SER A 194 -9.56 -6.78 11.88
CA SER A 194 -9.92 -7.23 13.22
C SER A 194 -11.17 -8.10 13.22
N ASP A 195 -12.14 -7.77 12.36
CA ASP A 195 -13.36 -8.58 12.16
C ASP A 195 -12.97 -9.96 11.59
N SER A 196 -12.14 -9.97 10.54
CA SER A 196 -11.64 -11.20 9.91
C SER A 196 -10.85 -12.07 10.90
N GLN A 197 -10.00 -11.46 11.75
CA GLN A 197 -9.27 -12.19 12.80
C GLN A 197 -10.20 -12.76 13.87
N SER A 198 -11.24 -12.03 14.27
CA SER A 198 -12.23 -12.49 15.23
C SER A 198 -13.02 -13.66 14.67
N LEU A 199 -13.48 -13.57 13.42
CA LEU A 199 -14.16 -14.66 12.74
C LEU A 199 -13.25 -15.89 12.63
N MET A 200 -12.00 -15.73 12.21
CA MET A 200 -11.03 -16.81 12.09
C MET A 200 -10.77 -17.51 13.44
N LYS A 201 -10.68 -16.73 14.52
CA LYS A 201 -10.52 -17.27 15.87
C LYS A 201 -11.71 -18.14 16.28
N HIS A 202 -12.93 -17.73 15.97
CA HIS A 202 -14.12 -18.55 16.21
C HIS A 202 -14.10 -19.82 15.37
N ILE A 203 -13.73 -19.76 14.10
CA ILE A 203 -13.62 -20.95 13.23
C ILE A 203 -12.62 -21.96 13.80
N ILE A 204 -11.43 -21.51 14.19
CA ILE A 204 -10.39 -22.38 14.74
C ILE A 204 -10.88 -23.07 16.02
N LYS A 205 -11.57 -22.32 16.89
CA LYS A 205 -12.18 -22.86 18.14
C LYS A 205 -13.27 -23.89 17.81
N ASP A 206 -14.18 -23.57 16.90
CA ASP A 206 -15.33 -24.43 16.59
C ASP A 206 -14.92 -25.70 15.82
N MET A 207 -13.80 -25.67 15.11
CA MET A 207 -13.18 -26.84 14.46
C MET A 207 -12.28 -27.64 15.40
N ASP A 208 -12.22 -27.30 16.71
CA ASP A 208 -11.39 -27.95 17.73
C ASP A 208 -9.90 -28.01 17.33
N LEU A 209 -9.38 -26.89 16.77
CA LEU A 209 -7.99 -26.79 16.31
C LEU A 209 -7.15 -26.01 17.32
N ASP A 210 -5.86 -26.40 17.44
CA ASP A 210 -4.90 -25.69 18.28
C ASP A 210 -4.54 -24.29 17.71
N GLU A 211 -4.89 -23.21 18.43
CA GLU A 211 -4.64 -21.83 18.03
C GLU A 211 -3.15 -21.48 17.86
N LYS A 212 -2.23 -22.23 18.48
CA LYS A 212 -0.77 -22.04 18.29
C LYS A 212 -0.29 -22.59 16.96
N THR A 213 -0.87 -23.69 16.51
CA THR A 213 -0.55 -24.35 15.23
C THR A 213 -1.22 -23.65 14.06
N PHE A 214 -2.48 -23.22 14.25
CA PHE A 214 -3.31 -22.55 13.26
C PHE A 214 -3.64 -21.10 13.71
N ALA A 215 -2.59 -20.30 13.97
CA ALA A 215 -2.80 -18.92 14.45
C ALA A 215 -3.66 -18.10 13.47
N PRO A 216 -4.70 -17.37 13.93
CA PRO A 216 -5.65 -16.65 13.08
C PRO A 216 -4.99 -15.75 12.03
N LYS A 217 -3.97 -14.97 12.41
CA LYS A 217 -3.22 -14.11 11.49
C LYS A 217 -2.49 -14.90 10.40
N VAL A 218 -1.96 -16.08 10.73
CA VAL A 218 -1.25 -16.92 9.75
C VAL A 218 -2.25 -17.53 8.79
N MET A 219 -3.39 -18.00 9.28
CA MET A 219 -4.45 -18.56 8.42
C MET A 219 -5.00 -17.53 7.45
N LEU A 220 -5.28 -16.33 7.91
CA LEU A 220 -5.73 -15.23 7.02
C LEU A 220 -4.67 -14.88 5.97
N ALA A 221 -3.38 -14.82 6.33
CA ALA A 221 -2.31 -14.57 5.37
C ALA A 221 -2.19 -15.69 4.31
N GLU A 222 -2.40 -16.95 4.69
CA GLU A 222 -2.41 -18.07 3.73
C GLU A 222 -3.65 -17.99 2.81
N ILE A 223 -4.83 -17.65 3.35
CA ILE A 223 -6.06 -17.47 2.57
C ILE A 223 -5.90 -16.30 1.59
N SER A 224 -5.33 -15.17 2.03
CA SER A 224 -5.03 -14.01 1.17
C SER A 224 -4.18 -14.41 -0.04
N ARG A 225 -3.09 -15.18 0.17
CA ARG A 225 -2.26 -15.70 -0.94
C ARG A 225 -3.03 -16.61 -1.90
N VAL A 226 -3.95 -17.42 -1.36
CA VAL A 226 -4.78 -18.31 -2.18
C VAL A 226 -5.77 -17.51 -3.02
N LYS A 227 -6.37 -16.44 -2.44
CA LYS A 227 -7.24 -15.51 -3.17
C LYS A 227 -6.47 -14.75 -4.26
N ASP A 228 -5.25 -14.27 -3.95
CA ASP A 228 -4.38 -13.62 -4.94
C ASP A 228 -4.01 -14.53 -6.11
N ALA A 229 -3.89 -15.83 -5.88
CA ALA A 229 -3.69 -16.84 -6.92
C ALA A 229 -4.98 -17.24 -7.66
N GLN A 230 -6.10 -16.55 -7.42
CA GLN A 230 -7.44 -16.86 -7.98
C GLN A 230 -7.93 -18.29 -7.70
N LEU A 231 -7.50 -18.91 -6.62
CA LEU A 231 -7.96 -20.23 -6.24
C LEU A 231 -9.14 -20.14 -5.28
N THR A 232 -10.26 -20.73 -5.66
CA THR A 232 -11.39 -20.89 -4.75
C THR A 232 -11.05 -21.88 -3.62
N ALA A 233 -11.77 -21.78 -2.49
CA ALA A 233 -11.60 -22.71 -1.37
C ALA A 233 -11.72 -24.19 -1.80
N THR A 234 -12.67 -24.49 -2.71
CA THR A 234 -12.90 -25.82 -3.27
C THR A 234 -11.72 -26.30 -4.11
N GLU A 235 -11.19 -25.45 -4.98
CA GLU A 235 -10.03 -25.80 -5.82
C GLU A 235 -8.77 -26.00 -5.00
N TYR A 236 -8.51 -25.11 -4.04
CA TYR A 236 -7.37 -25.24 -3.13
C TYR A 236 -7.45 -26.54 -2.33
N LEU A 237 -8.62 -26.87 -1.75
CA LEU A 237 -8.83 -28.09 -1.00
C LEU A 237 -8.64 -29.33 -1.89
N ARG A 238 -9.10 -29.29 -3.13
CA ARG A 238 -8.89 -30.36 -4.11
C ARG A 238 -7.40 -30.57 -4.40
N GLN A 239 -6.65 -29.48 -4.67
CA GLN A 239 -5.20 -29.53 -4.90
C GLN A 239 -4.46 -30.06 -3.67
N ALA A 240 -4.83 -29.60 -2.47
CA ALA A 240 -4.24 -30.04 -1.20
C ALA A 240 -4.44 -31.55 -0.98
N ARG A 241 -5.64 -32.08 -1.27
CA ARG A 241 -5.94 -33.52 -1.19
C ARG A 241 -5.11 -34.34 -2.19
N MET A 242 -4.95 -33.83 -3.42
CA MET A 242 -4.11 -34.49 -4.44
C MET A 242 -2.64 -34.55 -4.04
N SER A 243 -2.12 -33.54 -3.36
CA SER A 243 -0.74 -33.51 -2.87
C SER A 243 -0.49 -34.33 -1.61
N GLY A 244 -1.56 -34.76 -0.91
CA GLY A 244 -1.46 -35.50 0.35
C GLY A 244 -0.92 -34.71 1.54
N ASP A 245 -0.78 -33.35 1.41
CA ASP A 245 -0.31 -32.48 2.48
C ASP A 245 -1.42 -32.22 3.50
N LEU A 246 -1.35 -32.89 4.65
CA LEU A 246 -2.35 -32.80 5.72
C LEU A 246 -2.55 -31.37 6.25
N ARG A 247 -1.48 -30.57 6.29
CA ARG A 247 -1.58 -29.17 6.73
C ARG A 247 -2.33 -28.34 5.70
N ARG A 248 -2.02 -28.47 4.42
CA ARG A 248 -2.73 -27.77 3.33
C ARG A 248 -4.18 -28.20 3.25
N ILE A 249 -4.49 -29.48 3.46
CA ILE A 249 -5.87 -29.97 3.55
C ILE A 249 -6.63 -29.25 4.66
N LYS A 250 -6.02 -29.16 5.85
CA LYS A 250 -6.65 -28.49 6.99
C LYS A 250 -6.84 -26.98 6.73
N ILE A 251 -5.87 -26.30 6.12
CA ILE A 251 -6.01 -24.90 5.69
C ILE A 251 -7.16 -24.74 4.68
N GLY A 252 -7.31 -25.67 3.74
CA GLY A 252 -8.42 -25.68 2.78
C GLY A 252 -9.79 -25.87 3.44
N GLU A 253 -9.88 -26.68 4.50
CA GLU A 253 -11.10 -26.84 5.30
C GLU A 253 -11.42 -25.55 6.07
N ILE A 254 -10.43 -24.92 6.69
CA ILE A 254 -10.55 -23.62 7.37
C ILE A 254 -11.01 -22.54 6.37
N TYR A 255 -10.39 -22.48 5.19
CA TYR A 255 -10.76 -21.53 4.14
C TYR A 255 -12.21 -21.74 3.66
N SER A 256 -12.62 -22.99 3.47
CA SER A 256 -14.00 -23.31 3.08
C SER A 256 -15.03 -22.85 4.13
N GLU A 257 -14.73 -23.05 5.42
CA GLU A 257 -15.57 -22.60 6.53
C GLU A 257 -15.58 -21.07 6.67
N TYR A 258 -14.42 -20.43 6.45
CA TYR A 258 -14.30 -18.97 6.44
C TYR A 258 -15.22 -18.37 5.36
N MET A 259 -15.12 -18.82 4.11
CA MET A 259 -15.97 -18.35 3.02
C MET A 259 -17.45 -18.63 3.24
N ARG A 260 -17.79 -19.80 3.82
CA ARG A 260 -19.17 -20.14 4.15
C ARG A 260 -19.77 -19.15 5.16
N ARG A 261 -19.01 -18.76 6.20
CA ARG A 261 -19.47 -17.80 7.22
C ARG A 261 -19.52 -16.39 6.67
N MET A 262 -18.53 -15.98 5.87
CA MET A 262 -18.54 -14.68 5.18
C MET A 262 -19.78 -14.54 4.29
N PHE A 263 -20.10 -15.58 3.51
CA PHE A 263 -21.27 -15.59 2.66
C PHE A 263 -22.58 -15.55 3.46
N ALA A 264 -22.68 -16.31 4.54
CA ALA A 264 -23.85 -16.31 5.42
C ALA A 264 -24.08 -14.96 6.12
N ALA A 265 -23.00 -14.23 6.43
CA ALA A 265 -23.07 -12.89 7.00
C ALA A 265 -23.33 -11.80 5.94
N GLY A 266 -23.38 -12.14 4.66
CA GLY A 266 -23.40 -11.15 3.57
C GLY A 266 -22.19 -10.22 3.63
N ALA A 267 -21.01 -10.75 3.98
CA ALA A 267 -19.80 -9.96 4.21
C ALA A 267 -18.68 -10.29 3.22
N MET A 268 -17.83 -9.32 2.93
CA MET A 268 -16.62 -9.43 2.13
C MET A 268 -15.44 -8.82 2.90
N ASP A 269 -14.27 -9.45 2.85
CA ASP A 269 -13.03 -8.83 3.32
C ASP A 269 -12.35 -8.01 2.19
N PHE A 270 -11.22 -7.35 2.49
CA PHE A 270 -10.53 -6.53 1.49
C PHE A 270 -10.07 -7.34 0.28
N ASP A 271 -9.62 -8.58 0.46
CA ASP A 271 -9.19 -9.44 -0.64
C ASP A 271 -10.38 -9.87 -1.49
N ASP A 272 -11.54 -10.13 -0.86
CA ASP A 272 -12.78 -10.47 -1.53
C ASP A 272 -13.26 -9.34 -2.46
N LEU A 273 -13.16 -8.08 -2.05
CA LEU A 273 -13.56 -6.94 -2.87
C LEU A 273 -12.89 -6.96 -4.24
N ILE A 274 -11.58 -7.21 -4.27
CA ILE A 274 -10.84 -7.25 -5.54
C ILE A 274 -11.08 -8.57 -6.27
N SER A 275 -10.97 -9.71 -5.58
CA SER A 275 -11.09 -11.04 -6.21
C SER A 275 -12.48 -11.28 -6.79
N PHE A 276 -13.54 -10.88 -6.10
CA PHE A 276 -14.91 -11.00 -6.62
C PHE A 276 -15.21 -10.02 -7.74
N THR A 277 -14.63 -8.81 -7.71
CA THR A 277 -14.77 -7.89 -8.85
C THR A 277 -14.08 -8.46 -10.09
N VAL A 278 -12.85 -8.98 -9.96
CA VAL A 278 -12.14 -9.63 -11.06
C VAL A 278 -12.95 -10.83 -11.60
N LYS A 279 -13.42 -11.70 -10.70
CA LYS A 279 -14.23 -12.85 -11.05
C LYS A 279 -15.49 -12.43 -11.82
N LEU A 280 -16.22 -11.45 -11.32
CA LEU A 280 -17.44 -10.92 -11.94
C LEU A 280 -17.19 -10.42 -13.36
N LEU A 281 -16.09 -9.66 -13.56
CA LEU A 281 -15.71 -9.14 -14.88
C LEU A 281 -15.20 -10.23 -15.83
N GLN A 282 -14.69 -11.35 -15.31
CA GLN A 282 -14.23 -12.49 -16.14
C GLN A 282 -15.37 -13.43 -16.53
N GLU A 283 -16.37 -13.59 -15.66
CA GLU A 283 -17.45 -14.58 -15.85
C GLU A 283 -18.72 -13.99 -16.48
N ASP A 284 -18.92 -12.66 -16.42
CA ASP A 284 -20.10 -11.97 -16.94
C ASP A 284 -19.74 -10.91 -18.00
N ASP A 285 -19.86 -11.29 -19.27
CA ASP A 285 -19.54 -10.43 -20.43
C ASP A 285 -20.40 -9.15 -20.47
N GLU A 286 -21.64 -9.17 -19.95
CA GLU A 286 -22.51 -8.00 -19.94
C GLU A 286 -22.00 -6.96 -18.93
N VAL A 287 -21.64 -7.40 -17.74
CA VAL A 287 -21.06 -6.53 -16.70
C VAL A 287 -19.72 -5.99 -17.18
N CYS A 288 -18.84 -6.87 -17.68
CA CYS A 288 -17.54 -6.45 -18.21
C CYS A 288 -17.71 -5.43 -19.32
N GLY A 289 -18.54 -5.70 -20.33
CA GLY A 289 -18.82 -4.80 -21.45
C GLY A 289 -19.44 -3.47 -21.01
N TYR A 290 -20.26 -3.45 -19.95
CA TYR A 290 -20.82 -2.21 -19.41
C TYR A 290 -19.69 -1.32 -18.84
N TRP A 291 -18.82 -1.86 -17.99
CA TRP A 291 -17.76 -1.09 -17.36
C TRP A 291 -16.66 -0.69 -18.36
N GLN A 292 -16.36 -1.53 -19.35
CA GLN A 292 -15.46 -1.21 -20.46
C GLN A 292 -15.98 -0.05 -21.31
N ARG A 293 -17.27 -0.01 -21.62
CA ARG A 293 -17.87 1.14 -22.34
C ARG A 293 -17.90 2.40 -21.50
N ARG A 294 -18.04 2.25 -20.16
CA ARG A 294 -18.04 3.38 -19.24
C ARG A 294 -16.66 4.04 -19.16
N PHE A 295 -15.60 3.26 -18.96
CA PHE A 295 -14.26 3.79 -18.75
C PHE A 295 -13.46 3.83 -20.05
N GLN A 296 -13.44 5.00 -20.68
CA GLN A 296 -12.66 5.22 -21.91
C GLN A 296 -11.17 5.34 -21.60
N TYR A 297 -10.81 5.87 -20.42
CA TYR A 297 -9.45 6.03 -19.96
C TYR A 297 -9.31 5.49 -18.53
N VAL A 298 -8.32 4.62 -18.34
CA VAL A 298 -7.93 4.06 -17.04
C VAL A 298 -6.53 4.55 -16.71
N LEU A 299 -6.41 5.30 -15.61
CA LEU A 299 -5.15 5.87 -15.15
C LEU A 299 -4.84 5.30 -13.75
N ILE A 300 -3.61 4.84 -13.53
CA ILE A 300 -3.22 4.22 -12.25
C ILE A 300 -1.94 4.86 -11.77
N ASP A 301 -1.99 5.46 -10.56
CA ASP A 301 -0.81 5.98 -9.87
C ASP A 301 -0.19 4.89 -8.97
N GLU A 302 1.09 5.02 -8.65
CA GLU A 302 1.88 4.09 -7.82
C GLU A 302 1.79 2.62 -8.30
N TYR A 303 1.80 2.40 -9.61
CA TYR A 303 1.55 1.08 -10.23
C TYR A 303 2.50 -0.02 -9.76
N GLN A 304 3.72 0.29 -9.30
CA GLN A 304 4.69 -0.64 -8.75
C GLN A 304 4.24 -1.31 -7.43
N ASP A 305 3.19 -0.79 -6.79
CA ASP A 305 2.65 -1.34 -5.55
C ASP A 305 1.43 -2.26 -5.78
N THR A 306 1.07 -2.50 -7.05
CA THR A 306 -0.05 -3.37 -7.39
C THR A 306 0.28 -4.85 -7.21
N ASN A 307 -0.71 -5.63 -6.75
CA ASN A 307 -0.67 -7.09 -6.78
C ASN A 307 -1.25 -7.62 -8.11
N HIS A 308 -1.18 -8.93 -8.30
CA HIS A 308 -1.63 -9.57 -9.54
C HIS A 308 -3.14 -9.35 -9.83
N LEU A 309 -4.00 -9.40 -8.81
CA LEU A 309 -5.44 -9.17 -8.99
C LEU A 309 -5.76 -7.72 -9.38
N GLN A 310 -5.03 -6.74 -8.81
CA GLN A 310 -5.18 -5.33 -9.18
C GLN A 310 -4.74 -5.08 -10.62
N TYR A 311 -3.65 -5.73 -11.06
CA TYR A 311 -3.24 -5.74 -12.45
C TYR A 311 -4.34 -6.29 -13.37
N LEU A 312 -4.91 -7.46 -13.05
CA LEU A 312 -5.98 -8.06 -13.84
C LEU A 312 -7.22 -7.16 -13.90
N LEU A 313 -7.62 -6.59 -12.77
CA LEU A 313 -8.74 -5.65 -12.69
C LEU A 313 -8.54 -4.46 -13.64
N ALA A 314 -7.35 -3.84 -13.59
CA ALA A 314 -7.01 -2.74 -14.45
C ALA A 314 -7.06 -3.11 -15.94
N SER A 315 -6.49 -4.27 -16.30
CA SER A 315 -6.48 -4.80 -17.66
C SER A 315 -7.89 -5.09 -18.18
N LEU A 316 -8.75 -5.71 -17.36
CA LEU A 316 -10.15 -5.98 -17.71
C LEU A 316 -10.93 -4.70 -17.96
N LEU A 317 -10.80 -3.69 -17.09
CA LEU A 317 -11.51 -2.42 -17.22
C LEU A 317 -11.03 -1.60 -18.43
N ALA A 318 -9.74 -1.65 -18.75
CA ALA A 318 -9.17 -0.95 -19.90
C ALA A 318 -9.39 -1.67 -21.23
N GLY A 319 -9.81 -2.94 -21.22
CA GLY A 319 -9.88 -3.81 -22.39
C GLY A 319 -10.81 -3.32 -23.52
N GLY A 320 -11.82 -2.48 -23.21
CA GLY A 320 -12.74 -1.97 -24.22
C GLY A 320 -12.16 -0.92 -25.16
N TRP A 321 -11.25 -0.07 -24.66
CA TRP A 321 -10.66 1.05 -25.39
C TRP A 321 -9.16 0.93 -25.56
N GLY A 322 -8.48 0.17 -24.72
CA GLY A 322 -7.02 0.02 -24.72
C GLY A 322 -6.26 1.25 -24.17
N ASN A 323 -6.97 2.25 -23.64
CA ASN A 323 -6.37 3.48 -23.12
C ASN A 323 -6.03 3.33 -21.63
N ILE A 324 -4.93 2.64 -21.36
CA ILE A 324 -4.40 2.46 -20.01
C ILE A 324 -3.12 3.28 -19.83
N CYS A 325 -3.10 4.13 -18.79
CA CYS A 325 -1.93 4.91 -18.41
C CYS A 325 -1.50 4.51 -17.00
N VAL A 326 -0.31 3.95 -16.85
CA VAL A 326 0.26 3.60 -15.54
C VAL A 326 1.42 4.52 -15.21
N VAL A 327 1.41 5.05 -13.99
CA VAL A 327 2.46 5.91 -13.45
C VAL A 327 3.09 5.20 -12.27
N GLY A 328 4.39 5.12 -12.23
CA GLY A 328 5.06 4.44 -11.11
C GLY A 328 6.56 4.67 -11.07
N ASP A 329 7.11 4.22 -9.95
CA ASP A 329 8.53 4.23 -9.65
C ASP A 329 8.95 2.84 -9.16
N ASP A 330 9.58 2.05 -10.04
CA ASP A 330 10.06 0.71 -9.70
C ASP A 330 11.03 0.71 -8.50
N ASP A 331 11.76 1.82 -8.28
CA ASP A 331 12.64 1.99 -7.12
C ASP A 331 11.88 2.30 -5.83
N GLN A 332 10.56 2.55 -5.88
CA GLN A 332 9.69 2.74 -4.71
C GLN A 332 8.74 1.56 -4.43
N SER A 333 8.96 0.39 -5.03
CA SER A 333 8.20 -0.82 -4.72
C SER A 333 8.63 -1.40 -3.37
N ILE A 334 7.83 -1.14 -2.32
CA ILE A 334 8.14 -1.46 -0.91
C ILE A 334 7.01 -2.20 -0.19
N TYR A 335 6.01 -2.72 -0.92
CA TYR A 335 4.84 -3.40 -0.35
C TYR A 335 4.72 -4.88 -0.74
N LYS A 336 5.85 -5.55 -1.04
CA LYS A 336 5.90 -6.99 -1.30
C LYS A 336 5.27 -7.82 -0.18
N PHE A 337 5.46 -7.40 1.08
CA PHE A 337 4.85 -8.03 2.25
C PHE A 337 3.30 -7.94 2.28
N ARG A 338 2.70 -7.08 1.43
CA ARG A 338 1.25 -6.97 1.18
C ARG A 338 0.82 -7.59 -0.15
N GLY A 339 1.67 -8.38 -0.78
CA GLY A 339 1.38 -9.04 -2.07
C GLY A 339 1.71 -8.21 -3.31
N ALA A 340 2.27 -6.99 -3.16
CA ALA A 340 2.72 -6.21 -4.32
C ALA A 340 3.80 -6.95 -5.12
N THR A 341 3.72 -6.84 -6.44
CA THR A 341 4.62 -7.52 -7.38
C THR A 341 5.24 -6.49 -8.31
N ILE A 342 6.54 -6.26 -8.13
CA ILE A 342 7.28 -5.30 -8.97
C ILE A 342 7.27 -5.71 -10.45
N GLU A 343 7.11 -7.00 -10.73
CA GLU A 343 7.02 -7.57 -12.07
C GLU A 343 5.91 -6.89 -12.90
N ASN A 344 4.81 -6.44 -12.29
CA ASN A 344 3.73 -5.75 -13.00
C ASN A 344 4.22 -4.51 -13.75
N ILE A 345 5.07 -3.68 -13.14
CA ILE A 345 5.62 -2.49 -13.80
C ILE A 345 6.80 -2.86 -14.71
N LEU A 346 7.58 -3.88 -14.36
CA LEU A 346 8.71 -4.33 -15.16
C LEU A 346 8.27 -4.98 -16.46
N SER A 347 7.18 -5.77 -16.45
CA SER A 347 6.66 -6.51 -17.62
C SER A 347 5.68 -5.71 -18.49
N PHE A 348 5.21 -4.55 -18.05
CA PHE A 348 4.15 -3.78 -18.73
C PHE A 348 4.38 -3.57 -20.23
N GLU A 349 5.63 -3.23 -20.62
CA GLU A 349 5.99 -3.03 -22.04
C GLU A 349 5.92 -4.33 -22.86
N SER A 350 6.14 -5.47 -22.23
CA SER A 350 6.07 -6.78 -22.94
C SER A 350 4.63 -7.27 -23.08
N GLU A 351 3.76 -6.89 -22.20
CA GLU A 351 2.33 -7.25 -22.21
C GLU A 351 1.52 -6.37 -23.17
N TYR A 352 1.82 -5.09 -23.23
CA TYR A 352 1.20 -4.14 -24.15
C TYR A 352 2.12 -3.81 -25.33
N LYS A 353 1.98 -4.53 -26.45
CA LYS A 353 2.90 -4.47 -27.60
C LYS A 353 3.12 -3.07 -28.21
N ASN A 354 2.15 -2.16 -28.06
CA ASN A 354 2.24 -0.78 -28.57
C ASN A 354 2.42 0.23 -27.42
N CYS A 355 2.97 -0.21 -26.30
CA CYS A 355 3.19 0.63 -25.15
C CYS A 355 4.21 1.74 -25.46
N ARG A 356 3.86 2.98 -25.13
CA ARG A 356 4.78 4.10 -25.09
C ARG A 356 5.33 4.24 -23.69
N THR A 357 6.65 4.36 -23.55
CA THR A 357 7.30 4.58 -22.24
C THR A 357 7.95 5.96 -22.19
N ILE A 358 7.62 6.72 -21.16
CA ILE A 358 8.17 8.06 -20.90
C ILE A 358 8.83 8.06 -19.52
N ARG A 359 10.06 8.62 -19.42
CA ARG A 359 10.81 8.71 -18.17
C ARG A 359 10.80 10.13 -17.63
N LEU A 360 10.45 10.28 -16.34
CA LEU A 360 10.51 11.54 -15.61
C LEU A 360 11.64 11.46 -14.59
N GLU A 361 12.80 12.03 -14.93
CA GLU A 361 14.03 11.95 -14.13
C GLU A 361 14.40 13.25 -13.45
N GLN A 362 13.80 14.38 -13.84
CA GLN A 362 14.02 15.65 -13.19
C GLN A 362 13.29 15.72 -11.84
N ASN A 363 14.07 15.82 -10.76
CA ASN A 363 13.55 15.96 -9.40
C ASN A 363 13.39 17.44 -9.03
N TYR A 364 12.25 17.77 -8.42
CA TYR A 364 11.91 19.13 -7.95
C TYR A 364 11.89 19.24 -6.43
N ARG A 365 12.11 18.13 -5.71
CA ARG A 365 12.00 18.05 -4.26
C ARG A 365 13.33 18.29 -3.55
N SER A 366 14.33 17.49 -3.83
CA SER A 366 15.56 17.38 -3.05
C SER A 366 16.73 18.16 -3.63
N THR A 367 17.71 18.50 -2.79
CA THR A 367 18.99 19.08 -3.17
C THR A 367 19.95 18.02 -3.74
N GLY A 368 21.05 18.48 -4.36
CA GLY A 368 21.97 17.61 -5.12
C GLY A 368 22.61 16.50 -4.28
N HIS A 369 23.17 16.79 -3.09
CA HIS A 369 23.79 15.76 -2.23
C HIS A 369 22.82 14.63 -1.83
N ILE A 370 21.53 14.97 -1.58
CA ILE A 370 20.50 13.97 -1.26
C ILE A 370 20.24 13.05 -2.44
N LEU A 371 20.18 13.60 -3.67
CA LEU A 371 19.96 12.81 -4.87
C LEU A 371 21.16 11.96 -5.27
N ASP A 372 22.37 12.49 -5.12
CA ASP A 372 23.59 11.73 -5.40
C ASP A 372 23.72 10.52 -4.47
N ALA A 373 23.42 10.72 -3.17
CA ALA A 373 23.36 9.64 -2.18
C ALA A 373 22.28 8.60 -2.55
N ASP A 374 21.11 9.06 -2.91
CA ASP A 374 19.97 8.23 -3.26
C ASP A 374 20.23 7.37 -4.52
N ASN A 375 20.71 8.00 -5.61
CA ASN A 375 21.12 7.31 -6.83
C ASN A 375 22.22 6.28 -6.56
N ALA A 376 23.19 6.59 -5.69
CA ALA A 376 24.29 5.69 -5.36
C ALA A 376 23.79 4.45 -4.61
N VAL A 377 22.88 4.61 -3.63
CA VAL A 377 22.28 3.50 -2.91
C VAL A 377 21.47 2.61 -3.85
N ILE A 378 20.52 3.18 -4.61
CA ILE A 378 19.59 2.37 -5.42
C ILE A 378 20.25 1.70 -6.62
N ARG A 379 21.40 2.20 -7.09
CA ARG A 379 22.16 1.62 -8.19
C ARG A 379 22.62 0.18 -7.92
N ASN A 380 22.72 -0.21 -6.65
CA ASN A 380 23.13 -1.56 -6.25
C ASN A 380 22.01 -2.62 -6.44
N ASN A 381 20.77 -2.22 -6.73
CA ASN A 381 19.70 -3.14 -7.11
C ASN A 381 19.80 -3.53 -8.59
N GLN A 382 19.54 -4.81 -8.89
CA GLN A 382 19.59 -5.35 -10.26
C GLN A 382 18.21 -5.35 -10.94
N GLY A 383 17.14 -5.63 -10.18
CA GLY A 383 15.78 -5.70 -10.69
C GLY A 383 15.13 -4.31 -10.86
N ARG A 384 15.63 -3.49 -11.84
CA ARG A 384 15.12 -2.13 -12.07
C ARG A 384 15.14 -1.72 -13.55
N LYS A 385 14.27 -0.76 -13.92
CA LYS A 385 14.19 -0.20 -15.28
C LYS A 385 15.32 0.80 -15.62
N GLY A 386 16.16 1.15 -14.67
CA GLY A 386 17.32 2.02 -14.84
C GLY A 386 16.94 3.47 -15.19
N LYS A 387 16.74 4.29 -14.18
CA LYS A 387 16.60 5.75 -14.24
C LYS A 387 17.60 6.39 -13.30
N GLU A 388 17.96 7.64 -13.55
CA GLU A 388 18.88 8.41 -12.73
C GLU A 388 18.28 9.80 -12.47
N LEU A 389 18.05 10.12 -11.19
CA LEU A 389 17.45 11.39 -10.81
C LEU A 389 18.46 12.51 -10.88
N TRP A 390 18.04 13.66 -11.41
CA TRP A 390 18.84 14.87 -11.42
C TRP A 390 17.99 16.10 -11.04
N THR A 391 18.61 17.17 -10.59
CA THR A 391 17.94 18.41 -10.18
C THR A 391 18.64 19.66 -10.67
N ASN A 392 17.85 20.72 -10.86
CA ASN A 392 18.37 22.07 -11.09
C ASN A 392 18.60 22.86 -9.78
N LYS A 393 18.25 22.29 -8.61
CA LYS A 393 18.55 22.89 -7.31
C LYS A 393 20.05 22.85 -7.05
N ASP A 394 20.51 23.66 -6.09
CA ASP A 394 21.89 23.60 -5.60
C ASP A 394 22.22 22.24 -4.96
N ARG A 395 23.50 22.02 -4.67
CA ARG A 395 23.92 20.77 -4.03
C ARG A 395 23.37 20.65 -2.62
N GLY A 396 23.09 21.76 -1.92
CA GLY A 396 22.61 21.77 -0.53
C GLY A 396 23.68 21.39 0.49
N GLU A 397 23.23 21.02 1.68
CA GLU A 397 24.09 20.48 2.75
C GLU A 397 24.39 19.00 2.50
N GLN A 398 25.62 18.55 2.84
CA GLN A 398 25.95 17.12 2.90
C GLN A 398 25.05 16.40 3.92
N LEU A 399 24.76 15.14 3.67
CA LEU A 399 24.09 14.25 4.63
C LEU A 399 24.92 14.17 5.90
N LYS A 400 24.29 14.09 7.07
CA LYS A 400 24.99 13.99 8.35
C LYS A 400 24.84 12.61 8.95
N LEU A 401 25.94 11.87 9.09
CA LEU A 401 25.95 10.63 9.86
C LEU A 401 26.38 10.92 11.31
N TYR A 402 25.55 10.52 12.26
CA TYR A 402 25.87 10.56 13.69
C TYR A 402 25.88 9.15 14.27
N VAL A 403 27.01 8.79 14.91
CA VAL A 403 27.17 7.50 15.59
C VAL A 403 26.98 7.73 17.09
N ALA A 404 25.79 7.39 17.58
CA ALA A 404 25.42 7.49 18.99
C ALA A 404 26.05 6.36 19.83
N ASP A 405 26.22 6.57 21.14
CA ASP A 405 26.67 5.53 22.04
C ASP A 405 25.60 4.46 22.27
N ASN A 406 24.32 4.89 22.35
CA ASN A 406 23.15 4.03 22.53
C ASN A 406 21.88 4.72 22.01
N GLU A 407 20.73 4.05 22.14
CA GLU A 407 19.42 4.55 21.69
C GLU A 407 18.97 5.83 22.43
N HIS A 408 19.45 6.06 23.65
CA HIS A 408 19.14 7.28 24.39
C HIS A 408 19.92 8.48 23.84
N ASP A 409 21.20 8.29 23.54
CA ASP A 409 22.06 9.31 22.92
C ASP A 409 21.57 9.62 21.49
N GLU A 410 21.13 8.61 20.73
CA GLU A 410 20.47 8.80 19.44
C GLU A 410 19.24 9.73 19.54
N ALA A 411 18.34 9.44 20.48
CA ALA A 411 17.13 10.24 20.70
C ALA A 411 17.45 11.66 21.17
N GLN A 412 18.48 11.83 22.03
CA GLN A 412 18.93 13.14 22.51
C GLN A 412 19.59 13.96 21.40
N TYR A 413 20.36 13.31 20.51
CA TYR A 413 20.91 13.96 19.32
C TYR A 413 19.79 14.50 18.42
N VAL A 414 18.79 13.68 18.09
CA VAL A 414 17.65 14.09 17.27
C VAL A 414 16.94 15.28 17.92
N ALA A 415 16.60 15.20 19.21
CA ALA A 415 15.93 16.27 19.92
C ALA A 415 16.74 17.57 19.89
N SER A 416 18.09 17.50 20.12
CA SER A 416 18.96 18.67 20.12
C SER A 416 19.08 19.34 18.76
N GLN A 417 19.11 18.56 17.66
CA GLN A 417 19.13 19.11 16.30
C GLN A 417 17.83 19.84 15.99
N ILE A 418 16.68 19.22 16.28
CA ILE A 418 15.35 19.81 16.06
C ILE A 418 15.21 21.12 16.86
N MET A 419 15.58 21.13 18.16
CA MET A 419 15.54 22.35 18.97
C MET A 419 16.48 23.43 18.42
N GLY A 420 17.66 23.03 17.94
CA GLY A 420 18.61 23.96 17.33
C GLY A 420 18.08 24.58 16.04
N GLU A 421 17.34 23.83 15.22
CA GLU A 421 16.68 24.34 14.00
C GLU A 421 15.47 25.21 14.33
N TYR A 422 14.64 24.80 15.29
CA TYR A 422 13.54 25.61 15.81
C TYR A 422 14.04 26.97 16.34
N GLY A 423 15.13 26.96 17.13
CA GLY A 423 15.77 28.19 17.62
C GLY A 423 16.31 29.11 16.51
N ARG A 424 16.51 28.61 15.30
CA ARG A 424 16.87 29.38 14.10
C ARG A 424 15.69 29.77 13.22
N GLY A 425 14.46 29.48 13.66
CA GLY A 425 13.22 29.89 13.00
C GLY A 425 12.53 28.83 12.11
N ALA A 426 12.97 27.57 12.16
CA ALA A 426 12.22 26.46 11.54
C ALA A 426 10.95 26.14 12.37
N ASN A 427 9.93 25.58 11.75
CA ASN A 427 8.75 25.10 12.46
C ASN A 427 8.96 23.64 12.92
N TRP A 428 8.20 23.20 13.92
CA TRP A 428 8.24 21.79 14.35
C TRP A 428 7.84 20.85 13.21
N ARG A 429 6.82 21.22 12.42
CA ARG A 429 6.31 20.46 11.26
C ARG A 429 7.31 20.28 10.13
N ASP A 430 8.40 21.04 10.12
CA ASP A 430 9.47 20.91 9.13
C ASP A 430 10.31 19.64 9.32
N HIS A 431 10.13 18.93 10.45
CA HIS A 431 10.95 17.81 10.87
C HIS A 431 10.19 16.49 10.88
N ALA A 432 10.78 15.45 10.30
CA ALA A 432 10.29 14.08 10.40
C ALA A 432 11.37 13.14 10.93
N VAL A 433 10.96 12.18 11.78
CA VAL A 433 11.82 11.10 12.27
C VAL A 433 11.30 9.76 11.75
N LEU A 434 12.10 9.09 10.94
CA LEU A 434 11.77 7.85 10.28
C LEU A 434 12.51 6.68 10.92
N TYR A 435 11.79 5.62 11.24
CA TYR A 435 12.35 4.40 11.81
C TYR A 435 11.83 3.15 11.08
N ARG A 436 12.56 2.04 11.24
CA ARG A 436 12.17 0.77 10.61
C ARG A 436 11.07 0.05 11.39
N MET A 437 11.07 0.17 12.72
CA MET A 437 10.14 -0.52 13.63
C MET A 437 9.55 0.45 14.65
N ASN A 438 8.25 0.32 14.94
CA ASN A 438 7.56 1.16 15.92
C ASN A 438 8.20 1.13 17.32
N ALA A 439 8.83 0.01 17.72
CA ALA A 439 9.51 -0.08 19.01
C ALA A 439 10.64 0.96 19.21
N GLN A 440 11.17 1.53 18.13
CA GLN A 440 12.21 2.56 18.18
C GLN A 440 11.66 3.93 18.63
N SER A 441 10.36 4.17 18.50
CA SER A 441 9.74 5.45 18.89
C SER A 441 9.82 5.74 20.40
N ASN A 442 9.86 4.72 21.25
CA ASN A 442 9.74 4.88 22.70
C ASN A 442 10.80 5.83 23.29
N GLN A 443 12.06 5.70 22.87
CA GLN A 443 13.15 6.56 23.38
C GLN A 443 13.07 7.98 22.80
N LEU A 444 12.65 8.11 21.55
CA LEU A 444 12.38 9.39 20.91
C LEU A 444 11.24 10.14 21.62
N GLU A 445 10.14 9.46 21.93
CA GLU A 445 9.02 10.03 22.69
C GLU A 445 9.47 10.52 24.06
N TYR A 446 10.28 9.72 24.76
CA TYR A 446 10.83 10.12 26.06
C TYR A 446 11.70 11.38 25.95
N ALA A 447 12.59 11.43 24.96
CA ALA A 447 13.45 12.58 24.71
C ALA A 447 12.63 13.82 24.33
N PHE A 448 11.62 13.69 23.49
CA PHE A 448 10.77 14.81 23.05
C PHE A 448 9.91 15.35 24.19
N LYS A 449 9.28 14.49 25.00
CA LYS A 449 8.56 14.90 26.21
C LYS A 449 9.45 15.67 27.18
N ARG A 450 10.67 15.17 27.42
CA ARG A 450 11.63 15.81 28.33
C ARG A 450 12.09 17.20 27.85
N ASN A 451 12.21 17.38 26.52
CA ASN A 451 12.66 18.62 25.91
C ASN A 451 11.49 19.55 25.51
N GLY A 452 10.22 19.18 25.79
CA GLY A 452 9.05 20.00 25.45
C GLY A 452 8.79 20.11 23.94
N ILE A 453 9.22 19.14 23.14
CA ILE A 453 9.03 19.11 21.70
C ILE A 453 7.65 18.53 21.40
N PRO A 454 6.72 19.26 20.75
CA PRO A 454 5.44 18.70 20.31
C PRO A 454 5.68 17.68 19.20
N TYR A 455 5.06 16.51 19.32
CA TYR A 455 5.21 15.44 18.31
C TYR A 455 3.91 14.68 18.08
N ARG A 456 3.83 14.02 16.92
CA ARG A 456 2.76 13.10 16.53
C ARG A 456 3.37 11.83 15.95
N ILE A 457 2.81 10.68 16.33
CA ILE A 457 3.16 9.37 15.74
C ILE A 457 2.11 8.99 14.71
N ILE A 458 2.55 8.73 13.46
CA ILE A 458 1.70 8.16 12.42
C ILE A 458 1.86 6.64 12.46
N GLY A 459 0.72 5.91 12.46
CA GLY A 459 0.69 4.45 12.62
C GLY A 459 0.49 4.00 14.06
N GLY A 460 -0.09 4.86 14.92
CA GLY A 460 -0.60 4.55 16.26
C GLY A 460 -1.95 3.82 16.23
N THR A 461 -2.71 3.85 17.34
CA THR A 461 -4.07 3.30 17.36
C THR A 461 -4.98 4.21 16.54
N ARG A 462 -5.59 3.68 15.48
CA ARG A 462 -6.47 4.42 14.58
C ARG A 462 -7.71 4.92 15.32
N PHE A 463 -8.28 6.06 14.90
CA PHE A 463 -9.52 6.59 15.48
C PHE A 463 -10.65 5.57 15.39
N PHE A 464 -10.88 5.00 14.22
CA PHE A 464 -11.91 3.98 13.98
C PHE A 464 -11.61 2.61 14.60
N ASP A 465 -10.37 2.36 15.07
CA ASP A 465 -10.00 1.14 15.81
C ASP A 465 -10.22 1.25 17.32
N ARG A 466 -10.51 2.44 17.84
CA ARG A 466 -10.84 2.64 19.26
C ARG A 466 -12.07 1.85 19.65
N ALA A 467 -12.04 1.21 20.82
CA ALA A 467 -13.06 0.26 21.24
C ALA A 467 -14.48 0.85 21.22
N GLU A 468 -14.63 2.07 21.75
CA GLU A 468 -15.90 2.80 21.80
C GLU A 468 -16.42 3.20 20.42
N VAL A 469 -15.53 3.59 19.50
CA VAL A 469 -15.89 3.92 18.11
C VAL A 469 -16.29 2.66 17.36
N LYS A 470 -15.56 1.55 17.52
CA LYS A 470 -15.92 0.25 16.93
C LYS A 470 -17.26 -0.29 17.46
N ASP A 471 -17.59 -0.04 18.71
CA ASP A 471 -18.89 -0.43 19.25
C ASP A 471 -20.03 0.30 18.54
N VAL A 472 -19.89 1.62 18.36
CA VAL A 472 -20.91 2.42 17.65
C VAL A 472 -20.97 2.06 16.17
N LEU A 473 -19.83 1.86 15.51
CA LEU A 473 -19.78 1.37 14.13
C LEU A 473 -20.41 -0.02 13.97
N ALA A 474 -20.24 -0.90 14.97
CA ALA A 474 -20.90 -2.21 14.95
C ALA A 474 -22.42 -2.07 15.02
N TYR A 475 -22.95 -1.12 15.79
CA TYR A 475 -24.37 -0.79 15.77
C TYR A 475 -24.84 -0.32 14.39
N LEU A 476 -24.13 0.63 13.79
CA LEU A 476 -24.47 1.16 12.46
C LEU A 476 -24.44 0.06 11.39
N ASN A 477 -23.45 -0.84 11.43
CA ASN A 477 -23.39 -1.99 10.54
C ASN A 477 -24.55 -2.97 10.73
N VAL A 478 -24.93 -3.30 11.97
CA VAL A 478 -26.08 -4.18 12.25
C VAL A 478 -27.40 -3.50 11.85
N ILE A 479 -27.49 -2.18 11.94
CA ILE A 479 -28.65 -1.43 11.43
C ILE A 479 -28.71 -1.52 9.90
N ALA A 480 -27.59 -1.38 9.20
CA ALA A 480 -27.52 -1.53 7.75
C ALA A 480 -27.73 -2.98 7.30
N SER A 481 -27.14 -3.94 8.00
CA SER A 481 -27.23 -5.39 7.68
C SER A 481 -27.44 -6.23 8.95
N PRO A 482 -28.69 -6.54 9.30
CA PRO A 482 -28.98 -7.33 10.51
C PRO A 482 -28.46 -8.76 10.51
N SER A 483 -28.02 -9.29 9.38
CA SER A 483 -27.42 -10.62 9.24
C SER A 483 -25.96 -10.71 9.70
N ASP A 484 -25.35 -9.60 10.13
CA ASP A 484 -23.96 -9.58 10.62
C ASP A 484 -23.90 -10.09 12.06
N ASP A 485 -23.84 -11.40 12.21
CA ASP A 485 -23.81 -12.06 13.52
C ASP A 485 -22.59 -11.67 14.36
N LEU A 486 -21.44 -11.42 13.73
CA LEU A 486 -20.22 -11.04 14.46
C LEU A 486 -20.37 -9.71 15.18
N ARG A 487 -20.87 -8.71 14.46
CA ARG A 487 -21.11 -7.37 15.02
C ARG A 487 -22.30 -7.36 15.97
N LEU A 488 -23.31 -8.18 15.72
CA LEU A 488 -24.45 -8.36 16.62
C LEU A 488 -24.00 -8.89 18.00
N VAL A 489 -23.15 -9.89 18.05
CA VAL A 489 -22.57 -10.42 19.31
C VAL A 489 -21.82 -9.35 20.08
N ARG A 490 -21.11 -8.47 19.40
CA ARG A 490 -20.36 -7.36 20.01
C ARG A 490 -21.29 -6.38 20.75
N ILE A 491 -22.44 -6.06 20.20
CA ILE A 491 -23.32 -4.97 20.67
C ILE A 491 -24.51 -5.43 21.52
N ILE A 492 -24.93 -6.69 21.44
CA ILE A 492 -26.19 -7.16 22.05
C ILE A 492 -26.26 -6.90 23.57
N ASN A 493 -25.11 -6.91 24.24
CA ASN A 493 -25.01 -6.59 25.69
C ASN A 493 -24.05 -5.43 25.99
N ASN A 494 -23.82 -4.56 25.06
CA ASN A 494 -23.00 -3.35 25.21
C ASN A 494 -23.74 -2.12 24.66
N PRO A 495 -24.26 -1.22 25.53
CA PRO A 495 -24.20 -1.21 27.01
C PRO A 495 -24.89 -2.41 27.68
N PRO A 496 -24.59 -2.70 28.96
CA PRO A 496 -25.13 -3.86 29.64
C PRO A 496 -26.69 -3.87 29.70
N ARG A 497 -27.28 -4.93 29.09
CA ARG A 497 -28.73 -5.15 29.03
C ARG A 497 -29.15 -6.37 29.86
N GLY A 498 -28.20 -7.03 30.53
CA GLY A 498 -28.47 -8.25 31.28
C GLY A 498 -28.73 -9.47 30.36
N ILE A 499 -28.15 -9.43 29.12
CA ILE A 499 -28.07 -10.59 28.24
C ILE A 499 -26.68 -11.19 28.44
N GLY A 500 -26.61 -12.29 29.22
CA GLY A 500 -25.33 -12.91 29.57
C GLY A 500 -24.65 -13.63 28.37
N ALA A 501 -23.33 -13.79 28.41
CA ALA A 501 -22.54 -14.45 27.37
C ALA A 501 -23.07 -15.85 27.04
N ARG A 502 -23.44 -16.64 28.09
CA ARG A 502 -24.02 -17.98 27.87
C ARG A 502 -25.35 -17.95 27.10
N SER A 503 -26.15 -16.91 27.25
CA SER A 503 -27.40 -16.77 26.47
C SER A 503 -27.13 -16.44 25.01
N VAL A 504 -26.10 -15.67 24.74
CA VAL A 504 -25.64 -15.36 23.38
C VAL A 504 -25.06 -16.62 22.73
N GLU A 505 -24.25 -17.39 23.44
CA GLU A 505 -23.72 -18.68 22.96
C GLU A 505 -24.83 -19.68 22.61
N LEU A 506 -25.87 -19.78 23.46
CA LEU A 506 -27.04 -20.63 23.18
C LEU A 506 -27.80 -20.14 21.93
N ALA A 507 -28.01 -18.85 21.80
CA ALA A 507 -28.66 -18.29 20.61
C ALA A 507 -27.85 -18.55 19.33
N GLN A 508 -26.51 -18.46 19.38
CA GLN A 508 -25.62 -18.82 18.26
C GLN A 508 -25.70 -20.30 17.92
N GLN A 509 -25.79 -21.20 18.91
CA GLN A 509 -25.95 -22.63 18.68
C GLN A 509 -27.29 -22.93 17.98
N ILE A 510 -28.38 -22.30 18.43
CA ILE A 510 -29.71 -22.44 17.79
C ILE A 510 -29.66 -21.93 16.35
N ALA A 511 -29.08 -20.74 16.13
CA ALA A 511 -28.91 -20.15 14.81
C ALA A 511 -28.17 -21.10 13.85
N ALA A 512 -27.08 -21.70 14.32
CA ALA A 512 -26.30 -22.68 13.56
C ALA A 512 -27.07 -23.97 13.26
N GLN A 513 -27.87 -24.49 14.23
CA GLN A 513 -28.67 -25.69 14.06
C GLN A 513 -29.84 -25.49 13.08
N GLU A 514 -30.53 -24.35 13.17
CA GLU A 514 -31.69 -24.03 12.36
C GLU A 514 -31.32 -23.34 11.03
N ARG A 515 -30.04 -23.01 10.83
CA ARG A 515 -29.54 -22.26 9.66
C ARG A 515 -30.20 -20.88 9.49
N LEU A 516 -30.44 -20.23 10.63
CA LEU A 516 -30.98 -18.87 10.72
C LEU A 516 -29.85 -17.88 11.08
N SER A 517 -30.07 -16.59 10.83
CA SER A 517 -29.21 -15.55 11.42
C SER A 517 -29.40 -15.46 12.93
N LEU A 518 -28.36 -15.01 13.64
CA LEU A 518 -28.50 -14.77 15.08
C LEU A 518 -29.58 -13.72 15.37
N PHE A 519 -29.74 -12.73 14.51
CA PHE A 519 -30.78 -11.71 14.63
C PHE A 519 -32.19 -12.29 14.54
N GLU A 520 -32.44 -13.27 13.70
CA GLU A 520 -33.72 -13.98 13.63
C GLU A 520 -34.02 -14.75 14.90
N VAL A 521 -33.03 -15.47 15.43
CA VAL A 521 -33.17 -16.21 16.71
C VAL A 521 -33.42 -15.23 17.87
N VAL A 522 -32.67 -14.14 17.96
CA VAL A 522 -32.84 -13.07 18.99
C VAL A 522 -34.20 -12.42 18.84
N SER A 523 -34.70 -12.23 17.63
CA SER A 523 -36.01 -11.66 17.34
C SER A 523 -37.17 -12.53 17.81
N HIS A 524 -36.99 -13.84 17.76
CA HIS A 524 -37.99 -14.85 18.14
C HIS A 524 -37.55 -15.66 19.39
N ALA A 525 -36.77 -15.04 20.27
CA ALA A 525 -36.17 -15.75 21.40
C ALA A 525 -37.16 -16.41 22.35
N ASP A 526 -38.42 -15.97 22.37
CA ASP A 526 -39.54 -16.58 23.13
C ASP A 526 -39.99 -17.93 22.54
N SER A 527 -39.67 -18.24 21.30
CA SER A 527 -39.98 -19.54 20.68
C SER A 527 -39.03 -20.66 21.13
N TYR A 528 -37.90 -20.31 21.79
CA TYR A 528 -36.87 -21.26 22.19
C TYR A 528 -36.86 -21.45 23.71
N PRO A 529 -37.13 -22.69 24.23
CA PRO A 529 -37.13 -22.98 25.64
C PRO A 529 -35.83 -22.57 26.38
N GLU A 530 -34.67 -22.74 25.71
CA GLU A 530 -33.35 -22.42 26.24
C GLU A 530 -33.14 -20.93 26.47
N LEU A 531 -33.86 -20.06 25.73
CA LEU A 531 -33.72 -18.61 25.78
C LEU A 531 -34.84 -17.91 26.57
N GLN A 532 -35.76 -18.61 27.23
CA GLN A 532 -36.90 -18.02 27.94
C GLN A 532 -36.48 -16.93 28.93
N ARG A 533 -35.39 -17.10 29.68
CA ARG A 533 -34.94 -16.09 30.67
C ARG A 533 -34.52 -14.76 30.01
N PRO A 534 -33.67 -14.72 28.98
CA PRO A 534 -33.29 -13.49 28.31
C PRO A 534 -34.28 -13.04 27.22
N ALA A 535 -35.30 -13.83 26.86
CA ALA A 535 -36.15 -13.63 25.69
C ALA A 535 -36.74 -12.21 25.60
N ILE A 536 -37.27 -11.67 26.67
CA ILE A 536 -37.88 -10.32 26.70
C ILE A 536 -36.81 -9.28 26.29
N LYS A 537 -35.61 -9.37 26.90
CA LYS A 537 -34.51 -8.41 26.64
C LYS A 537 -33.96 -8.55 25.22
N MET A 538 -33.85 -9.78 24.75
CA MET A 538 -33.41 -10.05 23.35
C MET A 538 -34.40 -9.49 22.35
N ARG A 539 -35.69 -9.71 22.53
CA ARG A 539 -36.75 -9.15 21.67
C ARG A 539 -36.82 -7.63 21.73
N GLN A 540 -36.62 -7.03 22.89
CA GLN A 540 -36.53 -5.56 23.04
C GLN A 540 -35.36 -5.00 22.28
N PHE A 541 -34.21 -5.66 22.35
CA PHE A 541 -33.03 -5.29 21.57
C PHE A 541 -33.29 -5.43 20.05
N ALA A 542 -33.85 -6.56 19.60
CA ALA A 542 -34.19 -6.76 18.19
C ALA A 542 -35.23 -5.75 17.69
N ALA A 543 -36.23 -5.39 18.52
CA ALA A 543 -37.20 -4.37 18.15
C ALA A 543 -36.56 -2.99 17.98
N MET A 544 -35.62 -2.63 18.84
CA MET A 544 -34.85 -1.38 18.75
C MET A 544 -34.03 -1.33 17.45
N ILE A 545 -33.34 -2.41 17.11
CA ILE A 545 -32.56 -2.48 15.85
C ILE A 545 -33.48 -2.38 14.63
N ARG A 546 -34.62 -3.09 14.60
CA ARG A 546 -35.58 -2.98 13.49
C ARG A 546 -36.13 -1.57 13.34
N GLU A 547 -36.40 -0.89 14.44
CA GLU A 547 -36.88 0.49 14.40
C GLU A 547 -35.83 1.42 13.79
N LEU A 548 -34.55 1.30 14.20
CA LEU A 548 -33.44 2.07 13.66
C LEU A 548 -33.18 1.73 12.19
N HIS A 549 -33.27 0.45 11.81
CA HIS A 549 -33.17 0.01 10.40
C HIS A 549 -34.24 0.65 9.51
N ALA A 550 -35.50 0.67 9.96
CA ALA A 550 -36.58 1.33 9.23
C ALA A 550 -36.42 2.87 9.15
N GLN A 551 -35.63 3.48 10.01
CA GLN A 551 -35.31 4.91 10.00
C GLN A 551 -34.08 5.21 9.13
N ALA A 552 -33.18 4.26 8.93
CA ALA A 552 -31.94 4.45 8.16
C ALA A 552 -32.21 4.87 6.68
N GLU A 553 -33.35 4.46 6.11
CA GLU A 553 -33.76 4.91 4.77
C GLU A 553 -34.26 6.36 4.70
N LYS A 554 -34.56 6.99 5.85
CA LYS A 554 -35.23 8.31 5.93
C LYS A 554 -34.33 9.39 6.52
N LEU A 555 -33.37 9.00 7.33
CA LEU A 555 -32.49 9.89 8.07
C LEU A 555 -31.10 9.91 7.43
N THR A 556 -30.43 11.05 7.59
CA THR A 556 -28.99 11.11 7.29
C THR A 556 -28.19 10.31 8.33
N PRO A 557 -26.99 9.79 7.98
CA PRO A 557 -26.20 8.99 8.91
C PRO A 557 -25.86 9.68 10.23
N ASP A 558 -25.72 11.01 10.29
CA ASP A 558 -25.47 11.78 11.49
C ASP A 558 -26.74 11.89 12.37
N GLU A 559 -27.92 12.06 11.75
CA GLU A 559 -29.22 12.02 12.48
C GLU A 559 -29.51 10.62 13.01
N LEU A 560 -29.19 9.58 12.23
CA LEU A 560 -29.32 8.18 12.66
C LEU A 560 -28.38 7.88 13.84
N LEU A 561 -27.15 8.40 13.83
CA LEU A 561 -26.21 8.27 14.94
C LEU A 561 -26.79 8.89 16.22
N ASP A 562 -27.37 10.08 16.15
CA ASP A 562 -27.99 10.73 17.31
C ASP A 562 -29.11 9.86 17.89
N GLN A 563 -29.99 9.33 17.06
CA GLN A 563 -31.09 8.44 17.50
C GLN A 563 -30.56 7.11 18.08
N LEU A 564 -29.52 6.55 17.48
CA LEU A 564 -28.86 5.36 17.97
C LEU A 564 -28.30 5.59 19.37
N LEU A 565 -27.53 6.66 19.57
CA LEU A 565 -26.92 6.99 20.87
C LEU A 565 -27.99 7.24 21.96
N ASP A 566 -29.09 7.91 21.61
CA ASP A 566 -30.20 8.14 22.55
C ASP A 566 -30.94 6.84 22.92
N LYS A 567 -31.33 6.02 21.93
CA LYS A 567 -32.08 4.77 22.16
C LYS A 567 -31.26 3.70 22.86
N THR A 568 -29.97 3.56 22.51
CA THR A 568 -29.08 2.60 23.16
C THR A 568 -28.60 3.02 24.51
N GLY A 569 -28.57 4.33 24.80
CA GLY A 569 -27.98 4.91 26.00
C GLY A 569 -26.46 4.73 26.07
N TYR A 570 -25.78 4.45 24.94
CA TYR A 570 -24.34 4.13 24.91
C TYR A 570 -23.49 5.29 25.46
N LEU A 571 -23.77 6.52 25.01
CA LEU A 571 -23.04 7.70 25.45
C LEU A 571 -23.29 7.98 26.96
N ARG A 572 -24.52 7.85 27.41
CA ARG A 572 -24.86 8.00 28.84
C ARG A 572 -24.18 6.96 29.74
N ALA A 573 -23.99 5.75 29.24
CA ALA A 573 -23.29 4.69 29.97
C ALA A 573 -21.78 4.94 30.11
N LEU A 574 -21.13 5.66 29.16
CA LEU A 574 -19.77 6.15 29.30
C LEU A 574 -19.68 7.30 30.30
N GLU A 575 -20.49 8.35 30.12
CA GLU A 575 -20.52 9.54 30.99
C GLU A 575 -20.84 9.23 32.45
N GLY A 576 -21.63 8.19 32.72
CA GLY A 576 -22.02 7.80 34.07
C GLY A 576 -20.93 7.20 34.96
N LYS A 577 -19.74 6.92 34.40
CA LYS A 577 -18.62 6.33 35.15
C LYS A 577 -17.68 7.36 35.79
N ASN A 578 -17.76 8.64 35.38
CA ASN A 578 -17.01 9.77 35.92
C ASN A 578 -15.49 9.57 36.05
N THR A 579 -14.87 8.92 35.03
CA THR A 579 -13.40 8.81 34.94
C THR A 579 -12.91 9.64 33.77
N THR A 580 -11.70 10.19 33.84
CA THR A 580 -11.08 10.94 32.75
C THR A 580 -10.90 10.10 31.48
N GLU A 581 -10.76 8.77 31.61
CA GLU A 581 -10.69 7.83 30.49
C GLU A 581 -12.06 7.67 29.80
N ASP A 582 -13.15 7.55 30.58
CA ASP A 582 -14.48 7.41 30.00
C ASP A 582 -14.98 8.74 29.40
N ASP A 583 -14.55 9.89 29.95
CA ASP A 583 -14.80 11.20 29.34
C ASP A 583 -14.13 11.31 27.96
N ALA A 584 -12.87 10.89 27.85
CA ALA A 584 -12.16 10.85 26.57
C ALA A 584 -12.82 9.88 25.56
N ARG A 585 -13.34 8.74 26.04
CA ARG A 585 -14.12 7.82 25.19
C ARG A 585 -15.44 8.45 24.71
N ALA A 586 -16.13 9.18 25.58
CA ALA A 586 -17.34 9.89 25.20
C ALA A 586 -17.05 10.98 24.13
N GLU A 587 -15.93 11.68 24.26
CA GLU A 587 -15.47 12.64 23.23
C GLU A 587 -15.21 11.95 21.89
N ASN A 588 -14.56 10.78 21.88
CA ASN A 588 -14.33 10.00 20.66
C ASN A 588 -15.65 9.61 19.97
N VAL A 589 -16.67 9.23 20.75
CA VAL A 589 -18.00 8.91 20.19
C VAL A 589 -18.67 10.15 19.58
N ARG A 590 -18.51 11.34 20.20
CA ARG A 590 -19.03 12.58 19.62
C ARG A 590 -18.29 12.99 18.34
N GLU A 591 -16.97 12.76 18.30
CA GLU A 591 -16.14 13.06 17.13
C GLU A 591 -16.50 12.19 15.91
N LEU A 592 -17.07 11.00 16.13
CA LEU A 592 -17.60 10.18 15.04
C LEU A 592 -18.68 10.92 14.24
N LYS A 593 -19.50 11.77 14.89
CA LYS A 593 -20.48 12.59 14.18
C LYS A 593 -19.82 13.60 13.24
N THR A 594 -18.73 14.21 13.68
CA THR A 594 -17.95 15.13 12.83
C THR A 594 -17.41 14.39 11.60
N SER A 595 -16.91 13.17 11.79
CA SER A 595 -16.42 12.33 10.69
C SER A 595 -17.53 11.99 9.67
N ILE A 596 -18.74 11.68 10.14
CA ILE A 596 -19.91 11.45 9.26
C ILE A 596 -20.26 12.69 8.45
N ILE A 597 -20.37 13.86 9.11
CA ILE A 597 -20.71 15.13 8.44
C ILE A 597 -19.64 15.50 7.40
N THR A 598 -18.37 15.28 7.71
CA THR A 598 -17.27 15.52 6.78
C THR A 598 -17.38 14.60 5.57
N TYR A 599 -17.61 13.30 5.77
CA TYR A 599 -17.83 12.35 4.69
C TYR A 599 -18.97 12.80 3.75
N MET A 600 -20.15 13.15 4.31
CA MET A 600 -21.29 13.58 3.51
C MET A 600 -20.98 14.83 2.66
N LYS A 601 -20.18 15.77 3.20
CA LYS A 601 -19.79 17.00 2.48
C LYS A 601 -18.80 16.71 1.37
N GLU A 602 -17.81 15.84 1.62
CA GLU A 602 -16.73 15.56 0.67
C GLU A 602 -17.13 14.57 -0.43
N SER A 603 -17.94 13.56 -0.08
CA SER A 603 -18.39 12.56 -1.04
C SER A 603 -19.64 12.95 -1.82
N GLY A 604 -20.46 13.86 -1.27
CA GLY A 604 -21.81 14.15 -1.76
C GLY A 604 -22.78 12.97 -1.55
N ASP A 605 -22.35 11.90 -0.88
CA ASP A 605 -23.15 10.70 -0.58
C ASP A 605 -23.65 10.78 0.87
N SER A 606 -24.96 10.71 1.08
CA SER A 606 -25.61 10.69 2.38
C SER A 606 -26.14 9.32 2.78
N SER A 607 -25.65 8.24 2.14
CA SER A 607 -26.04 6.87 2.48
C SER A 607 -25.23 6.33 3.67
N LEU A 608 -25.86 5.52 4.50
CA LEU A 608 -25.20 4.82 5.62
C LEU A 608 -24.16 3.83 5.09
N GLU A 609 -24.50 3.10 4.06
CA GLU A 609 -23.64 2.08 3.43
C GLU A 609 -22.38 2.70 2.82
N GLY A 610 -22.50 3.88 2.21
CA GLY A 610 -21.38 4.63 1.67
C GLY A 610 -20.41 5.07 2.76
N PHE A 611 -20.92 5.63 3.85
CA PHE A 611 -20.10 6.00 5.03
C PHE A 611 -19.40 4.79 5.64
N LEU A 612 -20.11 3.67 5.85
CA LEU A 612 -19.51 2.46 6.41
C LEU A 612 -18.44 1.84 5.50
N ALA A 613 -18.61 1.92 4.19
CA ALA A 613 -17.60 1.50 3.22
C ALA A 613 -16.36 2.41 3.28
N ASP A 614 -16.54 3.72 3.38
CA ASP A 614 -15.43 4.68 3.51
C ASP A 614 -14.62 4.43 4.78
N VAL A 615 -15.30 4.27 5.92
CA VAL A 615 -14.66 3.95 7.21
C VAL A 615 -13.85 2.65 7.14
N ALA A 616 -14.38 1.62 6.47
CA ALA A 616 -13.67 0.35 6.32
C ALA A 616 -12.37 0.50 5.51
N LEU A 617 -12.35 1.41 4.53
CA LEU A 617 -11.19 1.68 3.68
C LEU A 617 -10.22 2.74 4.23
N TYR A 618 -10.53 3.32 5.39
CA TYR A 618 -9.78 4.41 5.98
C TYR A 618 -8.40 3.99 6.51
N THR A 619 -7.36 4.84 6.31
CA THR A 619 -5.99 4.59 6.75
C THR A 619 -5.47 5.68 7.69
N ASP A 620 -4.42 5.40 8.48
CA ASP A 620 -3.82 6.39 9.41
C ASP A 620 -3.26 7.63 8.68
N LEU A 621 -2.86 7.47 7.42
CA LEU A 621 -2.36 8.57 6.61
C LEU A 621 -3.46 9.56 6.25
N ASP A 622 -4.72 9.13 6.21
CA ASP A 622 -5.86 9.97 5.88
C ASP A 622 -6.11 11.02 6.98
N ASN A 623 -5.71 10.74 8.23
CA ASN A 623 -5.76 11.68 9.37
C ASN A 623 -4.55 12.63 9.48
N TYR A 624 -3.59 12.55 8.56
CA TYR A 624 -2.39 13.38 8.67
C TYR A 624 -2.69 14.84 8.30
N ASP A 625 -2.78 15.69 9.31
CA ASP A 625 -2.87 17.14 9.14
C ASP A 625 -1.47 17.75 8.93
N LYS A 626 -1.21 18.29 7.73
CA LYS A 626 0.05 18.94 7.35
C LYS A 626 0.23 20.31 8.02
N GLU A 627 -0.84 20.94 8.49
CA GLU A 627 -0.79 22.28 9.07
C GLU A 627 -0.51 22.26 10.59
N ALA A 628 -0.70 21.12 11.25
CA ALA A 628 -0.37 20.98 12.66
C ALA A 628 1.12 21.15 12.91
N ASP A 629 1.52 22.14 13.71
CA ASP A 629 2.93 22.42 14.01
C ASP A 629 3.49 21.48 15.07
N CYS A 630 3.87 20.29 14.65
CA CYS A 630 4.49 19.25 15.47
C CYS A 630 5.47 18.40 14.66
N VAL A 631 6.48 17.86 15.32
CA VAL A 631 7.41 16.87 14.73
C VAL A 631 6.65 15.59 14.40
N VAL A 632 6.86 15.05 13.21
CA VAL A 632 6.20 13.83 12.79
C VAL A 632 7.14 12.63 12.96
N MET A 633 6.65 11.58 13.62
CA MET A 633 7.39 10.33 13.81
C MET A 633 6.62 9.19 13.13
N MET A 634 7.28 8.37 12.31
CA MET A 634 6.62 7.29 11.59
C MET A 634 7.60 6.21 11.12
N THR A 635 7.07 5.08 10.69
CA THR A 635 7.88 4.10 9.97
C THR A 635 8.27 4.61 8.58
N MET A 636 9.40 4.14 8.06
CA MET A 636 9.83 4.48 6.69
C MET A 636 8.78 4.12 5.64
N HIS A 637 8.02 3.04 5.84
CA HIS A 637 6.92 2.66 4.95
C HIS A 637 5.78 3.70 4.95
N SER A 638 5.43 4.21 6.13
CA SER A 638 4.38 5.23 6.27
C SER A 638 4.80 6.60 5.69
N ALA A 639 6.10 6.83 5.49
CA ALA A 639 6.62 8.06 4.92
C ALA A 639 6.47 8.13 3.39
N LYS A 640 6.10 7.03 2.73
CA LYS A 640 5.86 7.03 1.28
C LYS A 640 4.75 8.03 0.93
N GLY A 641 4.97 8.85 -0.10
CA GLY A 641 4.07 9.93 -0.52
C GLY A 641 4.23 11.25 0.23
N LEU A 642 4.96 11.28 1.36
CA LEU A 642 5.23 12.49 2.14
C LEU A 642 6.58 13.11 1.81
N GLU A 643 6.80 14.36 2.28
CA GLU A 643 8.06 15.10 2.11
C GLU A 643 8.24 16.12 3.22
N PHE A 644 9.47 16.31 3.67
CA PHE A 644 9.80 17.19 4.79
C PHE A 644 11.08 17.98 4.54
N PRO A 645 11.18 19.24 4.98
CA PRO A 645 12.41 20.02 4.91
C PRO A 645 13.62 19.31 5.53
N THR A 646 13.46 18.73 6.72
CA THR A 646 14.51 17.99 7.45
C THR A 646 14.01 16.59 7.84
N VAL A 647 14.80 15.56 7.51
CA VAL A 647 14.48 14.16 7.84
C VAL A 647 15.59 13.54 8.68
N PHE A 648 15.21 12.82 9.71
CA PHE A 648 16.08 11.96 10.51
C PHE A 648 15.73 10.50 10.24
N ILE A 649 16.70 9.71 9.80
CA ILE A 649 16.55 8.25 9.66
C ILE A 649 17.35 7.62 10.81
N VAL A 650 16.65 7.02 11.77
CA VAL A 650 17.26 6.45 12.97
C VAL A 650 17.37 4.93 12.91
N GLY A 651 18.33 4.36 13.65
CA GLY A 651 18.61 2.93 13.65
C GLY A 651 19.22 2.42 12.36
N MET A 652 20.11 3.19 11.74
CA MET A 652 20.87 2.81 10.55
C MET A 652 21.95 1.76 10.91
N GLU A 653 21.48 0.56 11.25
CA GLU A 653 22.28 -0.55 11.79
C GLU A 653 21.92 -1.88 11.13
N GLU A 654 22.95 -2.70 10.83
CA GLU A 654 22.74 -4.08 10.38
C GLU A 654 21.83 -4.85 11.36
N SER A 655 20.93 -5.68 10.87
CA SER A 655 19.91 -6.41 11.61
C SER A 655 18.71 -5.58 12.09
N ILE A 656 18.76 -4.25 11.96
CA ILE A 656 17.63 -3.32 12.17
C ILE A 656 17.19 -2.77 10.83
N PHE A 657 18.10 -2.09 10.13
CA PHE A 657 17.92 -1.58 8.79
C PHE A 657 19.24 -1.64 7.99
N PRO A 658 19.39 -2.66 7.10
CA PRO A 658 18.40 -3.68 6.71
C PRO A 658 18.02 -4.63 7.84
N GLY A 659 16.76 -5.10 7.80
CA GLY A 659 16.24 -6.07 8.75
C GLY A 659 16.96 -7.42 8.68
N ILE A 660 17.03 -8.14 9.82
CA ILE A 660 17.76 -9.43 9.91
C ILE A 660 17.32 -10.47 8.86
N ARG A 661 16.06 -10.45 8.44
CA ARG A 661 15.52 -11.38 7.43
C ARG A 661 16.06 -11.13 6.03
N ALA A 662 16.44 -9.89 5.73
CA ALA A 662 17.01 -9.53 4.43
C ALA A 662 18.48 -9.93 4.29
N ILE A 663 19.16 -10.21 5.41
CA ILE A 663 20.58 -10.61 5.39
C ILE A 663 20.70 -12.02 4.85
N GLY A 664 21.30 -12.18 3.67
CA GLY A 664 21.45 -13.46 2.98
C GLY A 664 20.38 -13.76 1.92
N GLU A 665 19.35 -12.93 1.82
CA GLU A 665 18.27 -13.07 0.83
C GLU A 665 18.29 -11.88 -0.16
N PRO A 666 18.85 -12.06 -1.37
CA PRO A 666 19.05 -10.93 -2.31
C PRO A 666 17.77 -10.14 -2.62
N GLY A 667 16.64 -10.80 -2.84
CA GLY A 667 15.37 -10.16 -3.16
C GLY A 667 14.79 -9.33 -2.00
N GLU A 668 15.00 -9.76 -0.75
CA GLU A 668 14.61 -9.00 0.44
C GLU A 668 15.55 -7.81 0.67
N MET A 669 16.85 -7.99 0.37
CA MET A 669 17.85 -6.91 0.47
C MET A 669 17.56 -5.80 -0.55
N GLU A 670 17.13 -6.15 -1.76
CA GLU A 670 16.71 -5.15 -2.75
C GLU A 670 15.47 -4.37 -2.29
N GLU A 671 14.51 -5.02 -1.63
CA GLU A 671 13.34 -4.33 -1.06
C GLU A 671 13.73 -3.41 0.10
N GLU A 672 14.59 -3.83 1.02
CA GLU A 672 15.12 -2.96 2.09
C GLU A 672 15.91 -1.78 1.50
N ARG A 673 16.62 -1.96 0.37
CA ARG A 673 17.31 -0.86 -0.32
C ARG A 673 16.33 0.11 -0.99
N ARG A 674 15.22 -0.38 -1.58
CA ARG A 674 14.13 0.49 -2.05
C ARG A 674 13.49 1.27 -0.90
N LEU A 675 13.36 0.64 0.27
CA LEU A 675 12.88 1.33 1.47
C LEU A 675 13.85 2.42 1.92
N CYS A 676 15.18 2.19 1.81
CA CYS A 676 16.19 3.22 2.05
C CYS A 676 16.07 4.38 1.05
N TYR A 677 15.94 4.07 -0.24
CA TYR A 677 15.65 5.03 -1.30
C TYR A 677 14.40 5.85 -0.98
N VAL A 678 13.30 5.21 -0.59
CA VAL A 678 12.08 5.94 -0.17
C VAL A 678 12.38 6.86 1.00
N ALA A 679 13.08 6.41 2.04
CA ALA A 679 13.36 7.21 3.23
C ALA A 679 14.25 8.43 2.92
N ILE A 680 15.32 8.26 2.13
CA ILE A 680 16.22 9.33 1.69
C ILE A 680 15.45 10.39 0.88
N THR A 681 14.64 9.97 -0.09
CA THR A 681 13.87 10.87 -0.97
C THR A 681 12.72 11.59 -0.28
N ARG A 682 12.48 11.37 1.03
CA ARG A 682 11.54 12.20 1.82
C ARG A 682 12.14 13.52 2.20
N ALA A 683 13.47 13.66 2.22
CA ALA A 683 14.17 14.89 2.59
C ALA A 683 14.20 15.90 1.42
N MET A 684 13.88 17.15 1.73
CA MET A 684 13.96 18.25 0.77
C MET A 684 15.34 18.94 0.82
N TYR A 685 15.82 19.27 2.03
CA TYR A 685 17.02 20.09 2.24
C TYR A 685 18.06 19.46 3.14
N ARG A 686 17.65 18.72 4.19
CA ARG A 686 18.56 18.14 5.20
C ARG A 686 18.20 16.71 5.50
N LEU A 687 19.23 15.88 5.57
CA LEU A 687 19.10 14.47 5.92
C LEU A 687 20.11 14.08 6.98
N HIS A 688 19.63 13.55 8.10
CA HIS A 688 20.43 13.00 9.17
C HIS A 688 20.25 11.48 9.21
N LEU A 689 21.34 10.75 9.12
CA LEU A 689 21.43 9.31 9.34
C LEU A 689 21.98 9.06 10.74
N VAL A 690 21.28 8.29 11.56
CA VAL A 690 21.67 8.07 12.96
C VAL A 690 21.73 6.57 13.24
N CYS A 691 22.81 6.11 13.86
CA CYS A 691 22.99 4.75 14.31
C CYS A 691 23.55 4.72 15.74
N ALA A 692 23.29 3.66 16.49
CA ALA A 692 23.81 3.47 17.83
C ALA A 692 24.82 2.31 17.87
N ARG A 693 25.92 2.45 18.66
CA ARG A 693 26.93 1.40 18.86
C ARG A 693 26.37 0.19 19.56
N GLN A 694 25.46 0.41 20.49
CA GLN A 694 24.68 -0.62 21.15
C GLN A 694 23.26 -0.13 21.35
N ARG A 695 22.33 -1.05 21.27
CA ARG A 695 20.89 -0.74 21.36
C ARG A 695 20.18 -1.84 22.12
N MET A 696 19.29 -1.45 23.02
CA MET A 696 18.37 -2.37 23.70
C MET A 696 17.02 -2.36 22.99
N LEU A 697 16.66 -3.50 22.39
CA LEU A 697 15.35 -3.75 21.80
C LEU A 697 14.78 -5.05 22.36
N PHE A 698 13.50 -5.03 22.70
CA PHE A 698 12.79 -6.20 23.26
C PHE A 698 13.51 -6.84 24.46
N GLY A 699 14.11 -6.01 25.32
CA GLY A 699 14.85 -6.45 26.51
C GLY A 699 16.23 -7.08 26.25
N ARG A 700 16.75 -6.97 25.02
CA ARG A 700 18.09 -7.49 24.66
C ARG A 700 18.96 -6.35 24.13
N THR A 701 20.16 -6.23 24.67
CA THR A 701 21.15 -5.28 24.14
C THR A 701 21.99 -5.96 23.07
N THR A 702 22.05 -5.34 21.89
CA THR A 702 22.85 -5.77 20.75
C THR A 702 23.83 -4.65 20.36
N ALA A 703 25.00 -5.04 19.84
CA ALA A 703 25.97 -4.14 19.24
C ALA A 703 26.04 -4.46 17.74
N ASN A 704 25.36 -3.67 16.94
CA ASN A 704 25.29 -3.88 15.51
C ASN A 704 26.34 -3.02 14.78
N ARG A 705 26.72 -3.42 13.56
CA ARG A 705 27.51 -2.58 12.66
C ARG A 705 26.63 -1.49 12.07
N VAL A 706 27.26 -0.43 11.56
CA VAL A 706 26.56 0.58 10.74
C VAL A 706 25.92 -0.12 9.55
N SER A 707 24.75 0.34 9.15
CA SER A 707 24.04 -0.15 7.99
C SER A 707 24.89 -0.08 6.72
N ARG A 708 24.90 -1.14 5.91
CA ARG A 708 25.57 -1.17 4.61
C ARG A 708 25.10 -0.05 3.66
N PHE A 709 23.88 0.40 3.79
CA PHE A 709 23.33 1.50 2.98
C PHE A 709 24.11 2.82 3.19
N VAL A 710 24.71 3.04 4.37
CA VAL A 710 25.58 4.18 4.63
C VAL A 710 26.90 4.05 3.86
N ASP A 711 27.42 2.84 3.70
CA ASP A 711 28.66 2.60 2.96
C ASP A 711 28.47 2.69 1.44
N GLU A 712 27.22 2.61 0.97
CA GLU A 712 26.86 2.79 -0.43
C GLU A 712 26.80 4.27 -0.85
N ILE A 713 26.81 5.22 0.11
CA ILE A 713 26.78 6.66 -0.13
C ILE A 713 28.20 7.16 -0.42
N PRO A 714 28.43 8.00 -1.45
CA PRO A 714 29.71 8.60 -1.75
C PRO A 714 30.23 9.46 -0.56
N GLU A 715 31.55 9.42 -0.31
CA GLU A 715 32.14 10.16 0.81
C GLU A 715 31.99 11.69 0.68
N GLU A 716 31.92 12.19 -0.55
CA GLU A 716 31.69 13.59 -0.86
C GLU A 716 30.26 14.08 -0.54
N ASP A 717 29.31 13.18 -0.32
CA ASP A 717 27.91 13.53 -0.06
C ASP A 717 27.55 13.41 1.43
N ILE A 718 28.44 12.86 2.28
CA ILE A 718 28.14 12.57 3.68
C ILE A 718 29.21 13.09 4.65
N GLU A 719 28.80 13.91 5.61
CA GLU A 719 29.61 14.35 6.75
C GLU A 719 29.47 13.36 7.91
N LYS A 720 30.59 12.75 8.33
CA LYS A 720 30.60 11.70 9.37
C LYS A 720 31.00 12.34 10.72
N LYS A 721 30.12 12.29 11.73
CA LYS A 721 30.31 12.86 13.08
C LYS A 721 30.37 11.77 14.16
N ASN A 722 31.16 12.01 15.19
CA ASN A 722 31.28 11.14 16.37
C ASN A 722 31.71 9.69 16.07
N ILE A 723 32.58 9.50 15.08
CA ILE A 723 33.07 8.17 14.73
C ILE A 723 34.22 7.78 15.66
N PRO A 724 34.09 6.71 16.46
CA PRO A 724 35.20 6.22 17.29
C PRO A 724 36.29 5.60 16.42
N LYS A 725 37.54 5.72 16.88
CA LYS A 725 38.67 5.02 16.28
C LYS A 725 38.45 3.51 16.36
N GLY A 726 38.36 2.82 15.18
CA GLY A 726 38.14 1.37 15.09
C GLY A 726 36.65 0.93 14.99
N TYR A 727 35.70 1.82 14.84
CA TYR A 727 34.31 1.47 14.50
C TYR A 727 34.25 1.09 13.02
N GLY A 728 34.04 -0.21 12.74
CA GLY A 728 34.15 -0.76 11.40
C GLY A 728 32.97 -0.41 10.50
N PHE A 729 33.24 0.34 9.45
CA PHE A 729 32.43 0.33 8.24
C PHE A 729 32.71 -0.98 7.47
N HIS A 730 31.78 -1.45 6.62
CA HIS A 730 32.04 -2.60 5.76
C HIS A 730 33.22 -2.29 4.81
N ASP A 731 34.28 -3.08 4.87
CA ASP A 731 35.32 -2.97 3.86
C ASP A 731 34.78 -3.67 2.59
N ARG A 732 34.64 -2.92 1.47
CA ARG A 732 34.17 -3.44 0.16
C ARG A 732 34.93 -4.68 -0.34
N ARG A 733 36.06 -5.05 0.32
CA ARG A 733 36.84 -6.23 0.00
C ARG A 733 36.24 -7.54 0.52
N ASP A 734 35.30 -7.50 1.47
CA ASP A 734 34.72 -8.70 2.05
C ASP A 734 33.60 -9.36 1.19
N GLU A 735 33.04 -8.63 0.21
CA GLU A 735 32.01 -9.18 -0.70
C GLU A 735 32.59 -9.90 -1.94
N LEU A 736 33.90 -9.77 -2.21
CA LEU A 736 34.59 -10.44 -3.32
C LEU A 736 35.47 -11.62 -2.83
N GLY A 737 35.00 -12.37 -1.85
CA GLY A 737 35.72 -13.50 -1.28
C GLY A 737 35.84 -14.73 -2.14
N PHE A 738 36.50 -14.64 -3.32
CA PHE A 738 37.15 -15.75 -3.99
C PHE A 738 38.33 -15.25 -4.82
N ALA A 739 39.52 -15.15 -4.21
CA ALA A 739 40.79 -15.21 -4.96
C ALA A 739 41.94 -15.60 -4.04
N SER A 740 42.45 -16.78 -4.32
CA SER A 740 43.77 -17.35 -4.07
C SER A 740 44.84 -16.52 -3.36
N ARG A 741 45.33 -17.06 -2.28
CA ARG A 741 46.57 -16.64 -1.63
C ARG A 741 47.78 -17.40 -2.20
N GLY A 742 48.76 -16.64 -2.62
CA GLY A 742 50.19 -17.05 -2.61
C GLY A 742 50.88 -16.33 -1.44
N PRO A 743 51.96 -16.90 -0.88
CA PRO A 743 52.54 -16.42 0.36
C PRO A 743 53.72 -15.47 0.17
N GLU A 744 53.79 -14.40 0.90
CA GLU A 744 55.08 -13.68 1.16
C GLU A 744 55.30 -13.39 2.65
N ARG A 745 56.46 -13.87 3.10
CA ARG A 745 57.10 -13.61 4.42
C ARG A 745 57.75 -12.24 4.42
N GLN A 746 57.64 -11.51 5.55
CA GLN A 746 58.83 -10.88 6.14
C GLN A 746 58.65 -10.55 7.60
N GLN A 747 59.72 -10.78 8.34
CA GLN A 747 59.95 -10.70 9.77
C GLN A 747 60.22 -9.29 10.30
N TYR A 748 60.08 -9.17 11.58
CA TYR A 748 60.76 -8.41 12.69
C TYR A 748 59.70 -7.89 13.62
N GLY A 749 59.68 -8.04 14.94
CA GLY A 749 60.55 -8.47 15.98
C GLY A 749 60.13 -7.78 17.28
N LEU A 750 60.18 -8.55 18.42
CA LEU A 750 60.19 -8.15 19.84
C LEU A 750 58.85 -7.88 20.56
N SER A 751 58.22 -8.82 21.21
CA SER A 751 58.30 -9.28 22.64
C SER A 751 57.49 -8.44 23.65
N ALA A 752 56.38 -9.03 24.14
CA ALA A 752 56.00 -9.16 25.54
C ALA A 752 54.79 -10.15 25.66
N PRO A 753 54.64 -10.92 26.71
CA PRO A 753 53.82 -12.12 26.71
C PRO A 753 52.35 -11.82 27.04
N ARG A 754 51.44 -12.34 26.19
CA ARG A 754 50.02 -12.46 26.49
C ARG A 754 49.70 -13.82 27.05
N PRO A 755 48.73 -13.95 27.95
CA PRO A 755 48.30 -15.26 28.46
C PRO A 755 47.65 -16.09 27.35
N LYS A 756 47.95 -17.35 27.31
CA LYS A 756 47.47 -18.33 26.35
C LYS A 756 45.95 -18.54 26.48
N ALA A 757 45.21 -18.31 25.41
CA ALA A 757 43.87 -18.83 25.21
C ALA A 757 43.98 -20.36 24.90
N PRO A 758 43.05 -21.19 25.38
CA PRO A 758 43.12 -22.63 25.17
C PRO A 758 42.96 -22.98 23.68
N THR A 759 43.84 -23.80 23.23
CA THR A 759 43.92 -24.42 21.91
C THR A 759 42.63 -25.22 21.64
N VAL A 760 41.93 -24.89 20.56
CA VAL A 760 40.80 -25.70 20.05
C VAL A 760 41.36 -26.99 19.51
N GLN A 761 40.97 -28.10 20.15
CA GLN A 761 41.27 -29.46 19.75
C GLN A 761 40.56 -29.87 18.47
N ALA A 762 41.12 -30.82 17.78
CA ALA A 762 40.75 -31.50 16.59
C ALA A 762 39.24 -31.71 16.38
N SER A 763 38.77 -31.48 15.14
CA SER A 763 37.41 -31.79 14.68
C SER A 763 37.12 -33.27 14.82
N VAL A 764 36.32 -33.62 15.81
CA VAL A 764 35.69 -34.95 15.87
C VAL A 764 34.65 -35.01 14.78
N SER A 765 34.87 -35.83 13.75
CA SER A 765 33.90 -36.10 12.70
C SER A 765 32.88 -37.11 13.23
N PHE A 766 31.63 -36.74 13.29
CA PHE A 766 30.50 -37.60 13.61
C PHE A 766 29.86 -38.14 12.32
N SER A 767 29.35 -39.38 12.39
CA SER A 767 28.66 -40.03 11.26
C SER A 767 27.34 -40.67 11.72
N THR A 768 26.44 -40.91 10.77
CA THR A 768 25.19 -41.67 11.07
C THR A 768 25.55 -43.06 11.57
N GLY A 769 24.97 -43.45 12.69
CA GLY A 769 25.26 -44.68 13.38
C GLY A 769 26.22 -44.55 14.59
N ASP A 770 26.87 -43.38 14.73
CA ASP A 770 27.76 -43.16 15.88
C ASP A 770 26.97 -43.05 17.17
N ARG A 771 27.53 -43.72 18.20
CA ARG A 771 27.04 -43.62 19.57
C ARG A 771 27.72 -42.44 20.27
N VAL A 772 26.91 -41.57 20.84
CA VAL A 772 27.38 -40.26 21.38
C VAL A 772 26.76 -40.01 22.75
N ASN A 773 27.51 -39.33 23.60
CA ASN A 773 27.03 -38.91 24.91
C ASN A 773 26.95 -37.39 24.97
N HIS A 774 25.73 -36.84 25.08
CA HIS A 774 25.46 -35.41 25.17
C HIS A 774 25.33 -34.97 26.64
N LYS A 775 26.03 -33.93 27.04
CA LYS A 775 26.07 -33.45 28.44
C LYS A 775 24.70 -33.24 29.08
N ALA A 776 23.72 -32.79 28.30
CA ALA A 776 22.37 -32.50 28.79
C ALA A 776 21.36 -33.63 28.55
N PHE A 777 21.54 -34.50 27.54
CA PHE A 777 20.56 -35.49 27.12
C PHE A 777 21.04 -36.92 27.37
N GLY A 778 22.30 -37.12 27.78
CA GLY A 778 22.91 -38.43 28.02
C GLY A 778 23.29 -39.19 26.75
N PRO A 779 23.49 -40.52 26.84
CA PRO A 779 23.88 -41.36 25.72
C PRO A 779 22.75 -41.53 24.71
N GLY A 780 23.12 -41.65 23.42
CA GLY A 780 22.19 -41.83 22.30
C GLY A 780 22.92 -42.18 21.00
N CYS A 781 22.19 -42.51 19.96
CA CYS A 781 22.74 -42.87 18.64
C CYS A 781 22.30 -41.88 17.57
N ILE A 782 23.20 -41.43 16.69
CA ILE A 782 22.90 -40.57 15.56
C ILE A 782 22.18 -41.39 14.50
N THR A 783 20.90 -41.09 14.30
CA THR A 783 20.05 -41.86 13.37
C THR A 783 20.03 -41.24 11.97
N LYS A 784 20.26 -39.92 11.86
CA LYS A 784 20.24 -39.22 10.57
C LYS A 784 21.08 -37.94 10.60
N MET A 785 21.73 -37.64 9.50
CA MET A 785 22.44 -36.37 9.27
C MET A 785 21.97 -35.75 7.95
N THR A 786 21.48 -34.50 8.00
CA THR A 786 21.00 -33.80 6.84
C THR A 786 21.82 -32.50 6.64
N PRO A 787 22.47 -32.29 5.49
CA PRO A 787 23.20 -31.04 5.22
C PRO A 787 22.28 -29.84 5.28
N MET A 788 22.70 -28.74 5.94
CA MET A 788 21.88 -27.53 6.09
C MET A 788 22.77 -26.31 6.23
N GLY A 789 22.89 -25.49 5.17
CA GLY A 789 23.54 -24.18 5.22
C GLY A 789 25.00 -24.16 5.71
N GLY A 790 25.85 -25.15 5.33
CA GLY A 790 27.25 -25.24 5.78
C GLY A 790 27.45 -25.91 7.16
N ASP A 791 26.40 -26.49 7.74
CA ASP A 791 26.39 -27.33 8.92
C ASP A 791 25.55 -28.61 8.64
N PHE A 792 25.35 -29.48 9.64
CA PHE A 792 24.48 -30.63 9.55
C PHE A 792 23.44 -30.61 10.65
N LEU A 793 22.19 -30.83 10.27
CA LEU A 793 21.13 -31.17 11.22
C LEU A 793 21.23 -32.63 11.53
N ILE A 794 21.54 -32.99 12.78
CA ILE A 794 21.66 -34.37 13.26
C ILE A 794 20.41 -34.73 14.06
N GLU A 795 19.88 -35.93 13.78
CA GLU A 795 18.83 -36.54 14.59
C GLU A 795 19.51 -37.60 15.48
N ILE A 796 19.36 -37.43 16.79
CA ILE A 796 19.96 -38.37 17.78
C ILE A 796 18.82 -38.95 18.57
N ASN A 797 18.77 -40.31 18.63
CA ASN A 797 17.85 -41.02 19.52
C ASN A 797 18.57 -41.29 20.84
N PHE A 798 18.25 -40.52 21.85
CA PHE A 798 18.81 -40.65 23.20
C PHE A 798 18.07 -41.71 23.99
N ASP A 799 18.82 -42.51 24.76
CA ASP A 799 18.31 -43.68 25.49
C ASP A 799 17.23 -43.32 26.54
N LYS A 800 17.29 -42.11 27.13
CA LYS A 800 16.35 -41.64 28.17
C LYS A 800 15.37 -40.58 27.71
N THR A 801 15.69 -39.76 26.67
CA THR A 801 14.92 -38.57 26.32
C THR A 801 14.34 -38.62 24.91
N GLY A 802 14.47 -39.79 24.21
CA GLY A 802 13.94 -39.98 22.84
C GLY A 802 14.69 -39.17 21.78
N THR A 803 14.13 -39.11 20.59
CA THR A 803 14.77 -38.45 19.44
C THR A 803 14.77 -36.94 19.55
N LYS A 804 15.95 -36.30 19.36
CA LYS A 804 16.16 -34.87 19.31
C LYS A 804 16.86 -34.46 18.00
N LYS A 805 16.56 -33.28 17.50
CA LYS A 805 17.21 -32.70 16.34
C LYS A 805 18.12 -31.55 16.81
N LEU A 806 19.40 -31.60 16.48
CA LEU A 806 20.41 -30.64 16.90
C LEU A 806 21.28 -30.24 15.72
N MET A 807 21.80 -29.00 15.73
CA MET A 807 22.81 -28.56 14.75
C MET A 807 24.18 -29.10 15.19
N LEU A 808 24.91 -29.78 14.29
CA LEU A 808 26.15 -30.49 14.59
C LEU A 808 27.22 -29.60 15.24
N ARG A 809 27.47 -28.42 14.69
CA ARG A 809 28.46 -27.46 15.23
C ARG A 809 28.14 -27.03 16.67
N ALA A 810 26.89 -26.79 16.96
CA ALA A 810 26.45 -26.40 18.29
C ALA A 810 26.48 -27.59 19.25
N ALA A 811 26.03 -28.77 18.81
CA ALA A 811 25.97 -29.97 19.62
C ALA A 811 27.36 -30.57 19.90
N ALA A 812 28.30 -30.50 18.96
CA ALA A 812 29.67 -31.03 19.08
C ALA A 812 30.45 -30.49 20.28
N GLN A 813 30.17 -29.26 20.72
CA GLN A 813 30.77 -28.67 21.92
C GLN A 813 30.31 -29.33 23.22
N HIS A 814 29.22 -30.06 23.18
CA HIS A 814 28.56 -30.73 24.32
C HIS A 814 28.44 -32.23 24.15
N MET A 815 29.00 -32.80 23.08
CA MET A 815 28.95 -34.24 22.76
C MET A 815 30.36 -34.83 22.74
N SER A 816 30.47 -36.05 23.25
CA SER A 816 31.62 -36.92 23.07
C SER A 816 31.18 -38.22 22.38
N ARG A 817 32.06 -38.83 21.60
CA ARG A 817 31.84 -40.18 21.05
C ARG A 817 31.98 -41.16 22.19
N GLU A 818 31.09 -42.12 22.30
CA GLU A 818 31.09 -43.16 23.31
C GLU A 818 32.04 -44.29 22.92
#